data_1e062cb26ea97294599370b6c64fdd57
#
_entry.id   1e062cb26ea97294599370b6c64fdd57
#
_cell.length_a   1.000
_cell.length_b   1.000
_cell.length_c   1.000
_cell.angle_alpha   90.00
_cell.angle_beta   90.00
_cell.angle_gamma   90.00
#
_symmetry.space_group_name_H-M   'P 1'
#
loop_
_entity.id
_entity.type
_entity.pdbx_description
1 polymer ?
#
loop_
_entity_poly.entity_id
_entity_poly.type
_entity_poly.pdbx_seq_one_letter_code
_entity_poly.pdbx_strand_id
1 'polypeptide(L)'
;MASVAGDVNVFEPARFESLYDTIHTVTTVPDACVHDWYLNVERNRSPLTNLGRVRAPNEAERRDISKGVIVLGGQSQTLNADFVAQTLLLSDELHVSETYAASLLQEGIAARARWGRSPSEVACLLYYRERLALLACLKELARGTYTLCVGGDLRTGIRMSRLLDDVVSGDVLVQNLLVELDTLRAERERVRTSMQKPPSANARLSDEVQMERLTWISQAEQELGHVAYLLALARRLAPSAIEAVMTFLSKATLPPVESAASVPTTSVYLMTAVLAVFDTVPDEAGEWLAQHSTAPLCTAEALCADVRCLQALLRSVSQSAWATPGLQHVVQLQLALFLTDALTSHTTLAPALGQSADDVQLLASRAITADGDASALLFLLLRVLSFRRAPEDELDVDEVAPAVMDVEFQEYVLQQVEHLVLGLTTTCFPLLRKLQRAEEDAAISVLRASSRPVTGAGVSAGSLGSSGTGAGGAPLARRYDIEAFFDLVALLCRGRPESGLAFWQGPDRRISRFLLWAVDTRELGQQRAFLGMLASLAEGEQCAAYAHALLEHDAGAPAGSERRLVTWTRLFEWMAHYIEAFQRHAVAVMPPDELVLLRAFLNVLATVVRYSAATRDALFWHKEYMPVDRLFSLYACAVPMDLKAAILRAIGAFAVQSGTSTSARIVTVLWERLNLSGAVRSVRGEPPRALYELENVECVHGRYPSTHALVDLLSAIVPHVAPASQADTLVAYMRDASLPWWHSGRNSTTASSTTASTGHGSGNSMSTSMYVAYVLDHVLLPASN
;
A
#
# COMPACT_ATOMS: atom_id res chain seq x y z
N MET A 1 -42.71 -16.21 29.60
CA MET A 1 -41.56 -15.41 30.01
C MET A 1 -41.46 -14.25 29.02
N ALA A 2 -41.84 -13.07 29.47
CA ALA A 2 -41.89 -11.88 28.63
C ALA A 2 -40.44 -11.46 28.22
N SER A 3 -40.19 -11.42 26.93
CA SER A 3 -38.99 -10.84 26.35
C SER A 3 -38.91 -9.37 26.78
N VAL A 4 -37.99 -9.04 27.66
CA VAL A 4 -37.53 -7.68 27.86
C VAL A 4 -36.64 -7.37 26.65
N ALA A 5 -37.30 -6.98 25.54
CA ALA A 5 -36.60 -6.29 24.48
C ALA A 5 -36.15 -4.96 25.09
N GLY A 6 -34.88 -4.86 25.44
CA GLY A 6 -34.27 -3.63 25.94
C GLY A 6 -34.54 -2.52 24.92
N ASP A 7 -35.34 -1.58 25.29
CA ASP A 7 -35.70 -0.43 24.45
C ASP A 7 -34.41 0.35 24.15
N VAL A 8 -34.02 0.42 22.88
CA VAL A 8 -32.86 1.21 22.39
C VAL A 8 -33.13 2.74 22.51
N ASN A 9 -34.12 3.13 23.30
CA ASN A 9 -34.59 4.50 23.48
C ASN A 9 -33.91 5.24 24.63
N VAL A 10 -33.03 4.57 25.40
CA VAL A 10 -32.31 5.18 26.53
C VAL A 10 -30.81 4.91 26.32
N PHE A 11 -30.02 5.95 26.46
CA PHE A 11 -28.57 5.84 26.38
C PHE A 11 -28.02 5.12 27.64
N GLU A 12 -27.22 4.10 27.43
CA GLU A 12 -26.52 3.35 28.49
C GLU A 12 -25.01 3.56 28.32
N PRO A 13 -24.34 4.25 29.25
CA PRO A 13 -22.91 4.54 29.14
C PRO A 13 -22.07 3.27 29.28
N ALA A 14 -20.99 3.18 28.49
CA ALA A 14 -20.00 2.09 28.48
C ALA A 14 -20.59 0.69 28.25
N ARG A 15 -21.80 0.56 27.67
CA ARG A 15 -22.43 -0.71 27.37
C ARG A 15 -21.63 -1.51 26.34
N PHE A 16 -21.28 -0.87 25.23
CA PHE A 16 -20.58 -1.52 24.14
C PHE A 16 -19.06 -1.57 24.39
N GLU A 17 -18.50 -0.66 25.15
CA GLU A 17 -17.13 -0.75 25.64
C GLU A 17 -16.89 -2.01 26.48
N SER A 18 -17.77 -2.25 27.45
CA SER A 18 -17.70 -3.46 28.29
C SER A 18 -17.92 -4.75 27.49
N LEU A 19 -18.80 -4.71 26.48
CA LEU A 19 -19.01 -5.83 25.57
C LEU A 19 -17.77 -6.09 24.72
N TYR A 20 -17.14 -5.04 24.20
CA TYR A 20 -15.89 -5.12 23.43
C TYR A 20 -14.77 -5.76 24.26
N ASP A 21 -14.54 -5.26 25.47
CA ASP A 21 -13.52 -5.81 26.37
C ASP A 21 -13.76 -7.32 26.63
N THR A 22 -15.01 -7.72 26.75
CA THR A 22 -15.41 -9.11 26.93
C THR A 22 -15.07 -9.96 25.70
N ILE A 23 -15.43 -9.53 24.49
CA ILE A 23 -15.15 -10.23 23.23
C ILE A 23 -13.66 -10.28 22.99
N HIS A 24 -12.96 -9.14 23.12
CA HIS A 24 -11.52 -9.01 22.90
C HIS A 24 -10.71 -9.92 23.84
N THR A 25 -11.11 -10.01 25.11
CA THR A 25 -10.46 -10.93 26.06
C THR A 25 -10.57 -12.39 25.61
N VAL A 26 -11.73 -12.79 25.11
CA VAL A 26 -11.97 -14.17 24.64
C VAL A 26 -11.21 -14.48 23.34
N THR A 27 -11.01 -13.48 22.47
CA THR A 27 -10.26 -13.65 21.21
C THR A 27 -8.75 -13.67 21.43
N THR A 28 -8.24 -12.90 22.38
CA THR A 28 -6.78 -12.78 22.65
C THR A 28 -6.25 -13.80 23.65
N VAL A 29 -7.08 -14.25 24.59
CA VAL A 29 -6.72 -15.23 25.63
C VAL A 29 -7.73 -16.38 25.60
N PRO A 30 -7.52 -17.39 24.73
CA PRO A 30 -8.48 -18.50 24.52
C PRO A 30 -8.86 -19.28 25.79
N ASP A 31 -7.94 -19.35 26.77
CA ASP A 31 -8.16 -20.02 28.07
C ASP A 31 -8.79 -19.10 29.13
N ALA A 32 -9.10 -17.85 28.79
CA ALA A 32 -9.78 -16.96 29.71
C ALA A 32 -11.19 -17.49 30.01
N CYS A 33 -11.41 -17.98 31.21
CA CYS A 33 -12.74 -18.33 31.73
C CYS A 33 -13.57 -17.07 31.96
N VAL A 34 -13.94 -16.38 30.88
CA VAL A 34 -14.94 -15.30 30.96
C VAL A 34 -16.32 -15.96 31.04
N HIS A 35 -16.85 -16.11 32.25
CA HIS A 35 -18.17 -16.65 32.44
C HIS A 35 -19.20 -15.75 31.75
N ASP A 36 -20.13 -16.38 31.03
CA ASP A 36 -21.29 -15.71 30.41
C ASP A 36 -20.99 -14.76 29.23
N TRP A 37 -19.76 -14.73 28.65
CA TRP A 37 -19.47 -13.90 27.49
C TRP A 37 -20.45 -14.14 26.32
N TYR A 38 -20.79 -15.41 26.10
CA TYR A 38 -21.74 -15.83 25.07
C TYR A 38 -23.11 -15.19 25.28
N LEU A 39 -23.64 -15.25 26.52
CA LEU A 39 -24.93 -14.67 26.89
C LEU A 39 -24.92 -13.14 26.76
N ASN A 40 -23.78 -12.49 27.03
CA ASN A 40 -23.64 -11.05 26.89
C ASN A 40 -23.75 -10.63 25.42
N VAL A 41 -23.10 -11.35 24.50
CA VAL A 41 -23.21 -11.07 23.07
C VAL A 41 -24.64 -11.37 22.58
N GLU A 42 -25.24 -12.50 23.01
CA GLU A 42 -26.60 -12.86 22.64
C GLU A 42 -27.65 -11.83 23.09
N ARG A 43 -27.53 -11.27 24.30
CA ARG A 43 -28.39 -10.18 24.78
C ARG A 43 -28.26 -8.90 23.95
N ASN A 44 -27.09 -8.65 23.37
CA ASN A 44 -26.81 -7.48 22.53
C ASN A 44 -26.98 -7.78 21.03
N ARG A 45 -27.51 -8.94 20.64
CA ARG A 45 -27.71 -9.35 19.25
C ARG A 45 -28.47 -8.29 18.44
N SER A 46 -29.63 -7.82 18.94
CA SER A 46 -30.46 -6.84 18.22
C SER A 46 -29.74 -5.50 17.97
N PRO A 47 -29.07 -4.87 18.96
CA PRO A 47 -28.24 -3.70 18.72
C PRO A 47 -27.09 -3.95 17.74
N LEU A 48 -26.41 -5.08 17.80
CA LEU A 48 -25.33 -5.44 16.88
C LEU A 48 -25.86 -5.57 15.43
N THR A 49 -26.98 -6.27 15.21
CA THR A 49 -27.56 -6.45 13.88
C THR A 49 -28.08 -5.12 13.31
N ASN A 50 -28.66 -4.25 14.14
CA ASN A 50 -29.23 -2.97 13.72
C ASN A 50 -28.25 -1.78 13.84
N LEU A 51 -26.97 -2.03 14.14
CA LEU A 51 -25.92 -1.03 14.30
C LEU A 51 -26.27 0.07 15.33
N GLY A 52 -26.92 -0.31 16.43
CA GLY A 52 -27.33 0.62 17.48
C GLY A 52 -28.27 1.72 17.01
N ARG A 53 -29.03 1.47 15.95
CA ARG A 53 -29.94 2.47 15.36
C ARG A 53 -30.92 2.98 16.39
N VAL A 54 -30.91 4.30 16.61
CA VAL A 54 -31.82 5.04 17.50
C VAL A 54 -32.98 5.57 16.68
N ARG A 55 -34.15 5.74 17.32
CA ARG A 55 -35.30 6.36 16.66
C ARG A 55 -34.99 7.80 16.24
N ALA A 56 -35.52 8.19 15.11
CA ALA A 56 -35.45 9.57 14.63
C ALA A 56 -36.31 10.53 15.54
N PRO A 57 -36.03 11.84 15.45
CA PRO A 57 -36.82 12.85 16.17
C PRO A 57 -38.30 12.66 15.98
N ASN A 58 -39.09 12.86 17.03
CA ASN A 58 -40.52 12.64 17.06
C ASN A 58 -41.26 13.89 17.56
N GLU A 59 -42.16 14.41 16.76
CA GLU A 59 -42.94 15.62 17.14
C GLU A 59 -43.75 15.49 18.42
N ALA A 60 -44.18 14.29 18.81
CA ALA A 60 -44.92 14.07 20.06
C ALA A 60 -43.94 14.23 21.26
N GLU A 61 -42.81 13.56 21.23
CA GLU A 61 -41.75 13.69 22.25
C GLU A 61 -41.27 15.14 22.34
N ARG A 62 -41.03 15.78 21.20
CA ARG A 62 -40.59 17.18 21.11
C ARG A 62 -41.56 18.15 21.76
N ARG A 63 -42.88 17.94 21.56
CA ARG A 63 -43.93 18.75 22.23
C ARG A 63 -43.93 18.56 23.75
N ASP A 64 -43.73 17.34 24.22
CA ASP A 64 -43.76 17.06 25.66
C ASP A 64 -42.49 17.61 26.35
N ILE A 65 -41.35 17.43 25.74
CA ILE A 65 -40.09 18.02 26.24
C ILE A 65 -40.13 19.55 26.19
N SER A 66 -40.72 20.16 25.15
CA SER A 66 -40.88 21.61 25.06
C SER A 66 -41.81 22.17 26.17
N LYS A 67 -42.73 21.35 26.71
CA LYS A 67 -43.51 21.68 27.91
C LYS A 67 -42.78 21.46 29.23
N GLY A 68 -41.51 20.97 29.17
CA GLY A 68 -40.69 20.67 30.33
C GLY A 68 -41.07 19.35 31.03
N VAL A 69 -41.65 18.38 30.31
CA VAL A 69 -42.05 17.07 30.87
C VAL A 69 -41.39 15.96 30.05
N ILE A 70 -40.76 15.00 30.71
CA ILE A 70 -40.23 13.79 30.11
C ILE A 70 -40.56 12.56 30.93
N VAL A 71 -40.74 11.42 30.29
CA VAL A 71 -40.89 10.13 30.97
C VAL A 71 -39.62 9.32 30.73
N LEU A 72 -38.75 9.24 31.73
CA LEU A 72 -37.53 8.42 31.73
C LEU A 72 -37.66 7.27 32.73
N GLY A 73 -37.42 6.04 32.29
CA GLY A 73 -37.55 4.87 33.18
C GLY A 73 -38.93 4.67 33.78
N GLY A 74 -39.99 5.14 33.13
CA GLY A 74 -41.37 5.07 33.64
C GLY A 74 -41.74 6.14 34.67
N GLN A 75 -40.85 7.08 35.00
CA GLN A 75 -41.11 8.20 35.89
C GLN A 75 -41.21 9.52 35.11
N SER A 76 -42.25 10.32 35.39
CA SER A 76 -42.38 11.67 34.82
C SER A 76 -41.53 12.63 35.61
N GLN A 77 -40.65 13.35 34.90
CA GLN A 77 -39.74 14.35 35.48
C GLN A 77 -40.02 15.72 34.86
N THR A 78 -39.92 16.77 35.68
CA THR A 78 -39.97 18.16 35.21
C THR A 78 -38.60 18.65 34.89
N LEU A 79 -38.43 19.22 33.69
CA LEU A 79 -37.12 19.66 33.15
C LEU A 79 -36.91 21.15 33.31
N ASN A 80 -35.66 21.56 33.53
CA ASN A 80 -35.25 22.96 33.48
C ASN A 80 -35.22 23.46 32.04
N ALA A 81 -35.43 24.74 31.80
CA ALA A 81 -35.43 25.37 30.48
C ALA A 81 -34.10 25.18 29.72
N ASP A 82 -32.99 25.26 30.43
CA ASP A 82 -31.63 25.02 29.84
C ASP A 82 -31.47 23.57 29.41
N PHE A 83 -31.94 22.62 30.21
CA PHE A 83 -31.89 21.20 29.85
C PHE A 83 -32.76 20.92 28.61
N VAL A 84 -33.95 21.52 28.55
CA VAL A 84 -34.85 21.41 27.36
C VAL A 84 -34.14 21.94 26.11
N ALA A 85 -33.53 23.12 26.19
CA ALA A 85 -32.82 23.73 25.06
C ALA A 85 -31.65 22.87 24.57
N GLN A 86 -30.84 22.34 25.50
CA GLN A 86 -29.74 21.46 25.16
C GLN A 86 -30.17 20.09 24.63
N THR A 87 -31.29 19.54 25.14
CA THR A 87 -31.84 18.29 24.62
C THR A 87 -32.34 18.44 23.19
N LEU A 88 -33.04 19.53 22.87
CA LEU A 88 -33.50 19.82 21.52
C LEU A 88 -32.35 20.07 20.56
N LEU A 89 -31.30 20.77 21.01
CA LEU A 89 -30.09 20.96 20.25
C LEU A 89 -29.43 19.61 19.91
N LEU A 90 -29.28 18.71 20.88
CA LEU A 90 -28.67 17.38 20.65
C LEU A 90 -29.55 16.51 19.72
N SER A 91 -30.89 16.54 19.90
CA SER A 91 -31.80 15.82 19.00
C SER A 91 -31.66 16.30 17.56
N ASP A 92 -31.60 17.61 17.33
CA ASP A 92 -31.45 18.21 16.00
C ASP A 92 -30.07 17.93 15.40
N GLU A 93 -28.99 18.04 16.17
CA GLU A 93 -27.60 17.82 15.72
C GLU A 93 -27.30 16.34 15.42
N LEU A 94 -27.75 15.43 16.29
CA LEU A 94 -27.47 13.99 16.15
C LEU A 94 -28.59 13.24 15.39
N HIS A 95 -29.71 13.91 15.12
CA HIS A 95 -30.88 13.32 14.47
C HIS A 95 -31.45 12.10 15.22
N VAL A 96 -31.50 12.17 16.54
CA VAL A 96 -31.99 11.13 17.45
C VAL A 96 -33.27 11.58 18.17
N SER A 97 -34.08 10.63 18.69
CA SER A 97 -35.27 10.95 19.44
C SER A 97 -34.97 11.82 20.66
N GLU A 98 -35.93 12.66 21.02
CA GLU A 98 -35.74 13.63 22.11
C GLU A 98 -35.55 12.91 23.46
N THR A 99 -36.19 11.78 23.67
CA THR A 99 -36.02 10.96 24.88
C THR A 99 -34.60 10.40 24.97
N TYR A 100 -34.04 9.93 23.86
CA TYR A 100 -32.66 9.48 23.81
C TYR A 100 -31.67 10.65 24.03
N ALA A 101 -31.91 11.79 23.39
CA ALA A 101 -31.09 12.99 23.59
C ALA A 101 -31.08 13.47 25.04
N ALA A 102 -32.21 13.36 25.73
CA ALA A 102 -32.33 13.71 27.15
C ALA A 102 -31.52 12.75 28.05
N SER A 103 -31.61 11.44 27.81
CA SER A 103 -30.81 10.46 28.55
C SER A 103 -29.29 10.65 28.30
N LEU A 104 -28.93 10.91 27.06
CA LEU A 104 -27.53 11.21 26.67
C LEU A 104 -27.02 12.49 27.33
N LEU A 105 -27.83 13.55 27.42
CA LEU A 105 -27.47 14.80 28.10
C LEU A 105 -27.32 14.60 29.61
N GLN A 106 -28.10 13.73 30.26
CA GLN A 106 -27.91 13.39 31.68
C GLN A 106 -26.52 12.81 31.93
N GLU A 107 -26.10 11.88 31.08
CA GLU A 107 -24.73 11.33 31.16
C GLU A 107 -23.66 12.37 30.84
N GLY A 108 -23.91 13.27 29.88
CA GLY A 108 -23.04 14.40 29.59
C GLY A 108 -22.85 15.33 30.78
N ILE A 109 -23.91 15.58 31.58
CA ILE A 109 -23.85 16.36 32.82
C ILE A 109 -23.00 15.60 33.87
N ALA A 110 -23.23 14.31 34.05
CA ALA A 110 -22.48 13.48 35.00
C ALA A 110 -20.99 13.40 34.65
N ALA A 111 -20.66 13.30 33.36
CA ALA A 111 -19.29 13.20 32.89
C ALA A 111 -18.56 14.56 32.74
N ARG A 112 -19.26 15.69 32.82
CA ARG A 112 -18.72 17.04 32.58
C ARG A 112 -17.40 17.33 33.28
N ALA A 113 -17.30 16.98 34.55
CA ALA A 113 -16.11 17.27 35.36
C ALA A 113 -14.84 16.56 34.83
N ARG A 114 -15.02 15.42 34.14
CA ARG A 114 -13.93 14.61 33.56
C ARG A 114 -13.44 15.20 32.23
N TRP A 115 -14.32 15.84 31.47
CA TRP A 115 -14.02 16.30 30.11
C TRP A 115 -13.72 17.81 30.01
N GLY A 116 -14.11 18.61 31.00
CA GLY A 116 -13.89 20.08 31.03
C GLY A 116 -14.62 20.86 29.92
N ARG A 117 -15.70 20.27 29.35
CA ARG A 117 -16.51 20.85 28.25
C ARG A 117 -17.96 21.07 28.70
N SER A 118 -18.77 21.69 27.84
CA SER A 118 -20.19 21.84 28.09
C SER A 118 -20.92 20.48 28.11
N PRO A 119 -22.02 20.32 28.83
CA PRO A 119 -22.75 19.05 28.91
C PRO A 119 -23.21 18.52 27.55
N SER A 120 -23.69 19.39 26.66
CA SER A 120 -24.12 19.02 25.31
C SER A 120 -22.96 18.56 24.43
N GLU A 121 -21.79 19.15 24.58
CA GLU A 121 -20.59 18.71 23.87
C GLU A 121 -20.11 17.33 24.35
N VAL A 122 -20.05 17.14 25.67
CA VAL A 122 -19.69 15.83 26.26
C VAL A 122 -20.70 14.76 25.82
N ALA A 123 -21.99 15.07 25.85
CA ALA A 123 -23.04 14.17 25.39
C ALA A 123 -22.85 13.77 23.92
N CYS A 124 -22.56 14.73 23.06
CA CYS A 124 -22.25 14.45 21.64
C CYS A 124 -21.07 13.49 21.48
N LEU A 125 -19.98 13.71 22.21
CA LEU A 125 -18.79 12.83 22.15
C LEU A 125 -19.06 11.44 22.72
N LEU A 126 -19.83 11.31 23.79
CA LEU A 126 -20.27 10.02 24.34
C LEU A 126 -21.10 9.21 23.34
N TYR A 127 -21.97 9.86 22.56
CA TYR A 127 -22.73 9.21 21.50
C TYR A 127 -21.83 8.51 20.47
N TYR A 128 -20.84 9.22 19.93
CA TYR A 128 -19.92 8.63 18.95
C TYR A 128 -19.04 7.56 19.56
N ARG A 129 -18.57 7.75 20.79
CA ARG A 129 -17.74 6.77 21.49
C ARG A 129 -18.44 5.43 21.63
N GLU A 130 -19.69 5.42 22.10
CA GLU A 130 -20.50 4.19 22.21
C GLU A 130 -20.75 3.55 20.84
N ARG A 131 -20.99 4.36 19.83
CA ARG A 131 -21.22 3.90 18.47
C ARG A 131 -19.97 3.22 17.89
N LEU A 132 -18.78 3.80 18.08
CA LEU A 132 -17.53 3.17 17.69
C LEU A 132 -17.24 1.89 18.48
N ALA A 133 -17.55 1.86 19.78
CA ALA A 133 -17.40 0.67 20.59
C ALA A 133 -18.31 -0.48 20.08
N LEU A 134 -19.51 -0.19 19.63
CA LEU A 134 -20.39 -1.17 18.98
C LEU A 134 -19.79 -1.72 17.70
N LEU A 135 -19.25 -0.85 16.83
CA LEU A 135 -18.58 -1.28 15.61
C LEU A 135 -17.33 -2.11 15.91
N ALA A 136 -16.56 -1.74 16.95
CA ALA A 136 -15.43 -2.53 17.43
C ALA A 136 -15.85 -3.92 17.93
N CYS A 137 -17.00 -4.06 18.58
CA CYS A 137 -17.57 -5.36 18.96
C CYS A 137 -17.84 -6.24 17.73
N LEU A 138 -18.45 -5.67 16.68
CA LEU A 138 -18.73 -6.39 15.44
C LEU A 138 -17.44 -6.81 14.73
N LYS A 139 -16.49 -5.88 14.63
CA LYS A 139 -15.18 -6.13 14.05
C LYS A 139 -14.48 -7.28 14.77
N GLU A 140 -14.43 -7.22 16.11
CA GLU A 140 -13.76 -8.23 16.92
C GLU A 140 -14.46 -9.60 16.87
N LEU A 141 -15.79 -9.64 16.82
CA LEU A 141 -16.56 -10.86 16.65
C LEU A 141 -16.27 -11.52 15.28
N ALA A 142 -16.27 -10.73 14.20
CA ALA A 142 -15.96 -11.23 12.85
C ALA A 142 -14.50 -11.67 12.74
N ARG A 143 -13.54 -10.86 13.26
CA ARG A 143 -12.12 -11.17 13.29
C ARG A 143 -11.84 -12.43 14.11
N GLY A 144 -12.40 -12.53 15.32
CA GLY A 144 -12.23 -13.69 16.18
C GLY A 144 -12.79 -14.97 15.57
N THR A 145 -13.89 -14.88 14.81
CA THR A 145 -14.42 -16.03 14.06
C THR A 145 -13.41 -16.55 13.04
N TYR A 146 -12.74 -15.66 12.31
CA TYR A 146 -11.73 -16.02 11.32
C TYR A 146 -10.43 -16.52 11.96
N THR A 147 -9.87 -15.79 12.91
CA THR A 147 -8.56 -16.09 13.53
C THR A 147 -8.56 -17.36 14.39
N LEU A 148 -9.64 -17.58 15.16
CA LEU A 148 -9.74 -18.78 16.02
C LEU A 148 -9.98 -20.09 15.23
N CYS A 149 -10.44 -19.97 13.98
CA CYS A 149 -10.54 -21.12 13.08
C CYS A 149 -9.17 -21.65 12.63
N VAL A 150 -8.17 -20.78 12.49
CA VAL A 150 -6.84 -21.16 11.95
C VAL A 150 -5.87 -21.65 13.01
N GLY A 151 -5.90 -21.15 14.23
CA GLY A 151 -4.86 -21.47 15.21
C GLY A 151 -5.30 -21.46 16.68
N GLY A 152 -6.60 -21.27 16.95
CA GLY A 152 -7.11 -21.04 18.30
C GLY A 152 -7.86 -22.22 18.92
N ASP A 153 -8.61 -21.91 19.98
CA ASP A 153 -9.51 -22.86 20.62
C ASP A 153 -10.75 -23.12 19.74
N LEU A 154 -10.79 -24.32 19.19
CA LEU A 154 -11.84 -24.81 18.31
C LEU A 154 -13.25 -24.62 18.90
N ARG A 155 -13.42 -24.81 20.23
CA ARG A 155 -14.73 -24.67 20.89
C ARG A 155 -15.19 -23.23 20.91
N THR A 156 -14.30 -22.31 21.20
CA THR A 156 -14.57 -20.88 21.20
C THR A 156 -14.81 -20.38 19.77
N GLY A 157 -14.04 -20.82 18.79
CA GLY A 157 -14.25 -20.53 17.37
C GLY A 157 -15.64 -20.93 16.88
N ILE A 158 -16.10 -22.16 17.19
CA ILE A 158 -17.47 -22.62 16.84
C ILE A 158 -18.55 -21.75 17.49
N ARG A 159 -18.37 -21.36 18.75
CA ARG A 159 -19.34 -20.49 19.45
C ARG A 159 -19.40 -19.09 18.85
N MET A 160 -18.23 -18.53 18.53
CA MET A 160 -18.16 -17.23 17.84
C MET A 160 -18.81 -17.27 16.46
N SER A 161 -18.53 -18.31 15.68
CA SER A 161 -19.14 -18.51 14.36
C SER A 161 -20.69 -18.53 14.45
N ARG A 162 -21.24 -19.23 15.44
CA ARG A 162 -22.70 -19.26 15.66
C ARG A 162 -23.27 -17.92 16.06
N LEU A 163 -22.59 -17.19 16.96
CA LEU A 163 -23.01 -15.83 17.33
C LEU A 163 -22.96 -14.89 16.15
N LEU A 164 -21.92 -15.00 15.31
CA LEU A 164 -21.83 -14.20 14.10
C LEU A 164 -22.96 -14.54 13.12
N ASP A 165 -23.30 -15.84 12.94
CA ASP A 165 -24.43 -16.26 12.12
C ASP A 165 -25.75 -15.63 12.60
N ASP A 166 -25.93 -15.61 13.92
CA ASP A 166 -27.11 -15.02 14.58
C ASP A 166 -27.17 -13.50 14.41
N VAL A 167 -26.03 -12.80 14.50
CA VAL A 167 -25.94 -11.34 14.33
C VAL A 167 -26.11 -10.94 12.86
N VAL A 168 -25.52 -11.68 11.93
CA VAL A 168 -25.62 -11.40 10.49
C VAL A 168 -27.05 -11.54 10.00
N SER A 169 -27.81 -12.54 10.50
CA SER A 169 -29.23 -12.76 10.18
C SER A 169 -29.53 -12.68 8.67
N GLY A 170 -28.80 -13.40 7.86
CA GLY A 170 -28.87 -13.32 6.39
C GLY A 170 -28.29 -12.00 5.87
N ASP A 171 -29.09 -11.22 5.13
CA ASP A 171 -28.61 -9.98 4.50
C ASP A 171 -28.81 -8.73 5.38
N VAL A 172 -29.49 -8.86 6.52
CA VAL A 172 -29.98 -7.70 7.28
C VAL A 172 -28.84 -6.82 7.79
N LEU A 173 -27.78 -7.41 8.34
CA LEU A 173 -26.64 -6.66 8.85
C LEU A 173 -25.96 -5.88 7.71
N VAL A 174 -25.72 -6.50 6.56
CA VAL A 174 -25.03 -5.84 5.44
C VAL A 174 -25.87 -4.70 4.85
N GLN A 175 -27.18 -4.91 4.72
CA GLN A 175 -28.08 -3.84 4.29
C GLN A 175 -28.08 -2.68 5.29
N ASN A 176 -28.13 -2.96 6.59
CA ASN A 176 -28.02 -1.94 7.62
C ASN A 176 -26.69 -1.20 7.56
N LEU A 177 -25.58 -1.92 7.31
CA LEU A 177 -24.25 -1.34 7.16
C LEU A 177 -24.19 -0.34 5.99
N LEU A 178 -24.71 -0.71 4.82
CA LEU A 178 -24.75 0.19 3.65
C LEU A 178 -25.63 1.42 3.88
N VAL A 179 -26.81 1.24 4.50
CA VAL A 179 -27.69 2.37 4.87
C VAL A 179 -27.00 3.28 5.88
N GLU A 180 -26.24 2.70 6.81
CA GLU A 180 -25.51 3.45 7.81
C GLU A 180 -24.36 4.28 7.19
N LEU A 181 -23.63 3.72 6.22
CA LEU A 181 -22.63 4.46 5.45
C LEU A 181 -23.24 5.66 4.72
N ASP A 182 -24.43 5.52 4.11
CA ASP A 182 -25.11 6.64 3.48
C ASP A 182 -25.57 7.68 4.51
N THR A 183 -25.99 7.24 5.69
CA THR A 183 -26.39 8.11 6.80
C THR A 183 -25.22 8.94 7.32
N LEU A 184 -24.03 8.30 7.51
CA LEU A 184 -22.80 8.97 7.95
C LEU A 184 -22.31 9.99 6.91
N ARG A 185 -22.40 9.66 5.62
CA ARG A 185 -22.07 10.62 4.55
C ARG A 185 -22.97 11.85 4.57
N ALA A 186 -24.28 11.64 4.73
CA ALA A 186 -25.23 12.74 4.85
C ALA A 186 -24.98 13.57 6.13
N GLU A 187 -24.61 12.93 7.23
CA GLU A 187 -24.25 13.58 8.48
C GLU A 187 -22.97 14.43 8.33
N ARG A 188 -21.94 13.89 7.68
CA ARG A 188 -20.71 14.63 7.35
C ARG A 188 -21.00 15.92 6.60
N GLU A 189 -21.85 15.87 5.59
CA GLU A 189 -22.21 17.06 4.80
C GLU A 189 -23.03 18.05 5.63
N ARG A 190 -23.90 17.59 6.53
CA ARG A 190 -24.62 18.47 7.47
C ARG A 190 -23.66 19.20 8.41
N VAL A 191 -22.68 18.49 8.99
CA VAL A 191 -21.66 19.07 9.87
C VAL A 191 -20.83 20.11 9.12
N ARG A 192 -20.34 19.80 7.93
CA ARG A 192 -19.58 20.73 7.08
C ARG A 192 -20.40 21.99 6.76
N THR A 193 -21.65 21.82 6.39
CA THR A 193 -22.56 22.94 6.07
C THR A 193 -22.84 23.79 7.32
N SER A 194 -22.97 23.15 8.50
CA SER A 194 -23.13 23.84 9.78
C SER A 194 -21.92 24.70 10.13
N MET A 195 -20.72 24.20 9.88
CA MET A 195 -19.47 24.95 10.11
C MET A 195 -19.29 26.17 9.21
N GLN A 196 -19.84 26.15 8.00
CA GLN A 196 -19.78 27.29 7.05
C GLN A 196 -20.74 28.45 7.44
N LYS A 197 -21.73 28.21 8.30
CA LYS A 197 -22.67 29.23 8.77
C LYS A 197 -22.06 30.04 9.88
N PRO A 198 -22.29 31.40 9.95
CA PRO A 198 -21.80 32.21 11.03
C PRO A 198 -22.37 31.71 12.38
N PRO A 199 -21.57 31.70 13.46
CA PRO A 199 -22.01 31.23 14.77
C PRO A 199 -23.13 32.11 15.32
N SER A 200 -24.34 31.57 15.41
CA SER A 200 -25.40 32.18 16.20
C SER A 200 -25.22 31.76 17.65
N ALA A 201 -25.17 32.72 18.56
CA ALA A 201 -24.56 32.68 19.88
C ALA A 201 -25.01 31.56 20.88
N ASN A 202 -25.97 30.71 20.58
CA ASN A 202 -26.41 29.61 21.47
C ASN A 202 -27.02 28.41 20.76
N ALA A 203 -26.86 28.28 19.43
CA ALA A 203 -27.62 27.32 18.62
C ALA A 203 -26.82 26.21 18.01
N ARG A 204 -25.52 26.03 18.34
CA ARG A 204 -24.70 24.93 17.80
C ARG A 204 -23.55 24.54 18.75
N LEU A 205 -23.00 23.35 18.52
CA LEU A 205 -21.77 22.87 19.17
C LEU A 205 -20.56 23.68 18.69
N SER A 206 -19.51 23.75 19.51
CA SER A 206 -18.26 24.46 19.14
C SER A 206 -17.61 23.89 17.90
N ASP A 207 -16.85 24.71 17.18
CA ASP A 207 -16.14 24.27 15.96
C ASP A 207 -15.12 23.16 16.26
N GLU A 208 -14.53 23.16 17.45
CA GLU A 208 -13.64 22.08 17.93
C GLU A 208 -14.37 20.75 18.00
N VAL A 209 -15.57 20.70 18.60
CA VAL A 209 -16.39 19.49 18.69
C VAL A 209 -16.90 19.06 17.31
N GLN A 210 -17.22 20.01 16.43
CA GLN A 210 -17.62 19.69 15.04
C GLN A 210 -16.46 19.05 14.26
N MET A 211 -15.22 19.50 14.45
CA MET A 211 -14.05 18.85 13.85
C MET A 211 -13.82 17.45 14.41
N GLU A 212 -13.94 17.27 15.73
CA GLU A 212 -13.88 15.93 16.33
C GLU A 212 -14.98 15.03 15.80
N ARG A 213 -16.24 15.52 15.63
CA ARG A 213 -17.32 14.76 14.98
C ARG A 213 -16.93 14.26 13.58
N LEU A 214 -16.35 15.13 12.76
CA LEU A 214 -15.90 14.73 11.43
C LEU A 214 -14.87 13.61 11.48
N THR A 215 -13.96 13.64 12.45
CA THR A 215 -12.98 12.57 12.67
C THR A 215 -13.66 11.27 13.08
N TRP A 216 -14.60 11.32 14.02
CA TRP A 216 -15.33 10.14 14.49
C TRP A 216 -16.23 9.55 13.41
N ILE A 217 -16.89 10.40 12.60
CA ILE A 217 -17.68 9.96 11.44
C ILE A 217 -16.77 9.24 10.43
N SER A 218 -15.59 9.80 10.15
CA SER A 218 -14.63 9.19 9.25
C SER A 218 -14.14 7.83 9.76
N GLN A 219 -13.87 7.72 11.06
CA GLN A 219 -13.51 6.48 11.71
C GLN A 219 -14.65 5.44 11.66
N ALA A 220 -15.89 5.86 11.92
CA ALA A 220 -17.05 4.96 11.85
C ALA A 220 -17.26 4.41 10.43
N GLU A 221 -17.06 5.24 9.40
CA GLU A 221 -17.12 4.77 8.00
C GLU A 221 -16.04 3.73 7.69
N GLN A 222 -14.82 3.91 8.22
CA GLN A 222 -13.74 2.94 8.07
C GLN A 222 -14.07 1.63 8.78
N GLU A 223 -14.53 1.68 10.03
CA GLU A 223 -14.90 0.49 10.80
C GLU A 223 -16.03 -0.30 10.14
N LEU A 224 -17.04 0.37 9.59
CA LEU A 224 -18.12 -0.29 8.83
C LEU A 224 -17.58 -1.01 7.59
N GLY A 225 -16.66 -0.37 6.85
CA GLY A 225 -15.99 -0.99 5.71
C GLY A 225 -15.17 -2.20 6.13
N HIS A 226 -14.44 -2.10 7.25
CA HIS A 226 -13.64 -3.19 7.81
C HIS A 226 -14.53 -4.38 8.23
N VAL A 227 -15.66 -4.11 8.90
CA VAL A 227 -16.64 -5.16 9.23
C VAL A 227 -17.13 -5.87 7.96
N ALA A 228 -17.46 -5.14 6.90
CA ALA A 228 -17.90 -5.76 5.64
C ALA A 228 -16.80 -6.70 5.05
N TYR A 229 -15.54 -6.29 5.12
CA TYR A 229 -14.42 -7.10 4.67
C TYR A 229 -14.26 -8.38 5.52
N LEU A 230 -14.28 -8.26 6.85
CA LEU A 230 -14.18 -9.41 7.76
C LEU A 230 -15.35 -10.39 7.59
N LEU A 231 -16.56 -9.89 7.29
CA LEU A 231 -17.70 -10.75 6.94
C LEU A 231 -17.47 -11.49 5.62
N ALA A 232 -16.79 -10.88 4.65
CA ALA A 232 -16.40 -11.56 3.41
C ALA A 232 -15.39 -12.68 3.69
N LEU A 233 -14.35 -12.42 4.48
CA LEU A 233 -13.38 -13.44 4.91
C LEU A 233 -14.04 -14.59 5.66
N ALA A 234 -14.97 -14.28 6.56
CA ALA A 234 -15.75 -15.27 7.29
C ALA A 234 -16.80 -16.00 6.41
N ARG A 235 -16.84 -15.72 5.10
CA ARG A 235 -17.81 -16.28 4.12
C ARG A 235 -19.28 -16.03 4.49
N ARG A 236 -19.57 -14.88 5.12
CA ARG A 236 -20.92 -14.48 5.59
C ARG A 236 -21.63 -13.47 4.68
N LEU A 237 -21.04 -13.08 3.55
CA LEU A 237 -21.71 -12.24 2.58
C LEU A 237 -22.58 -13.11 1.67
N ALA A 238 -23.89 -13.04 1.83
CA ALA A 238 -24.80 -13.73 0.93
C ALA A 238 -24.79 -13.09 -0.49
N PRO A 239 -25.17 -13.83 -1.55
CA PRO A 239 -25.19 -13.32 -2.92
C PRO A 239 -25.90 -11.99 -3.13
N SER A 240 -27.04 -11.79 -2.49
CA SER A 240 -27.80 -10.53 -2.50
C SER A 240 -27.08 -9.38 -1.80
N ALA A 241 -26.30 -9.68 -0.74
CA ALA A 241 -25.47 -8.70 -0.05
C ALA A 241 -24.31 -8.24 -0.95
N ILE A 242 -23.69 -9.14 -1.72
CA ILE A 242 -22.64 -8.82 -2.69
C ILE A 242 -23.18 -7.87 -3.77
N GLU A 243 -24.37 -8.16 -4.32
CA GLU A 243 -25.03 -7.30 -5.30
C GLU A 243 -25.31 -5.89 -4.73
N ALA A 244 -25.74 -5.80 -3.46
CA ALA A 244 -25.96 -4.54 -2.77
C ALA A 244 -24.64 -3.75 -2.58
N VAL A 245 -23.54 -4.40 -2.18
CA VAL A 245 -22.22 -3.79 -2.05
C VAL A 245 -21.71 -3.28 -3.41
N MET A 246 -21.85 -4.08 -4.47
CA MET A 246 -21.47 -3.66 -5.83
C MET A 246 -22.30 -2.46 -6.31
N THR A 247 -23.61 -2.46 -6.01
CA THR A 247 -24.49 -1.32 -6.33
C THR A 247 -24.07 -0.06 -5.58
N PHE A 248 -23.64 -0.19 -4.32
CA PHE A 248 -23.12 0.93 -3.53
C PHE A 248 -21.79 1.45 -4.12
N LEU A 249 -20.85 0.56 -4.45
CA LEU A 249 -19.58 0.91 -5.08
C LEU A 249 -19.75 1.56 -6.45
N SER A 250 -20.75 1.14 -7.23
CA SER A 250 -21.01 1.71 -8.57
C SER A 250 -21.34 3.20 -8.54
N LYS A 251 -21.87 3.69 -7.40
CA LYS A 251 -22.19 5.11 -7.18
C LYS A 251 -21.05 5.89 -6.54
N ALA A 252 -20.00 5.22 -6.08
CA ALA A 252 -18.88 5.85 -5.40
C ALA A 252 -18.04 6.68 -6.37
N THR A 253 -18.06 8.00 -6.19
CA THR A 253 -17.21 8.94 -6.91
C THR A 253 -15.92 9.15 -6.13
N LEU A 254 -14.79 8.84 -6.77
CA LEU A 254 -13.47 9.10 -6.20
C LEU A 254 -12.91 10.42 -6.74
N PRO A 255 -12.13 11.16 -5.94
CA PRO A 255 -11.46 12.36 -6.42
C PRO A 255 -10.52 12.00 -7.58
N PRO A 256 -10.30 12.89 -8.58
CA PRO A 256 -9.37 12.61 -9.68
C PRO A 256 -7.94 12.41 -9.17
N VAL A 257 -7.10 11.72 -9.96
CA VAL A 257 -5.70 11.41 -9.58
C VAL A 257 -4.89 12.68 -9.31
N GLU A 258 -5.17 13.74 -10.06
CA GLU A 258 -4.54 15.07 -9.94
C GLU A 258 -4.93 15.81 -8.65
N SER A 259 -5.93 15.33 -7.93
CA SER A 259 -6.33 15.90 -6.65
C SER A 259 -5.46 15.33 -5.53
N ALA A 260 -4.91 16.20 -4.67
CA ALA A 260 -4.23 15.81 -3.44
C ALA A 260 -5.12 15.05 -2.43
N ALA A 261 -6.40 14.82 -2.75
CA ALA A 261 -7.33 14.10 -1.92
C ALA A 261 -7.12 12.58 -2.03
N SER A 262 -6.91 11.92 -0.89
CA SER A 262 -6.80 10.46 -0.79
C SER A 262 -8.11 9.76 -1.19
N VAL A 263 -7.99 8.52 -1.68
CA VAL A 263 -9.15 7.66 -1.91
C VAL A 263 -9.89 7.43 -0.59
N PRO A 264 -11.23 7.56 -0.55
CA PRO A 264 -11.99 7.21 0.65
C PRO A 264 -11.71 5.76 1.05
N THR A 265 -11.19 5.56 2.23
CA THR A 265 -10.80 4.24 2.75
C THR A 265 -11.95 3.26 2.72
N THR A 266 -13.17 3.70 3.00
CA THR A 266 -14.40 2.89 2.92
C THR A 266 -14.58 2.22 1.55
N SER A 267 -14.28 2.94 0.45
CA SER A 267 -14.40 2.35 -0.90
C SER A 267 -13.35 1.26 -1.12
N VAL A 268 -12.15 1.42 -0.56
CA VAL A 268 -11.09 0.40 -0.61
C VAL A 268 -11.49 -0.83 0.22
N TYR A 269 -12.03 -0.64 1.43
CA TYR A 269 -12.53 -1.74 2.27
C TYR A 269 -13.63 -2.56 1.57
N LEU A 270 -14.63 -1.89 1.02
CA LEU A 270 -15.72 -2.57 0.31
C LEU A 270 -15.26 -3.26 -0.97
N MET A 271 -14.35 -2.64 -1.72
CA MET A 271 -13.71 -3.28 -2.88
C MET A 271 -12.96 -4.54 -2.44
N THR A 272 -12.14 -4.46 -1.40
CA THR A 272 -11.38 -5.61 -0.89
C THR A 272 -12.29 -6.72 -0.38
N ALA A 273 -13.45 -6.37 0.21
CA ALA A 273 -14.49 -7.34 0.57
C ALA A 273 -15.01 -8.10 -0.66
N VAL A 274 -15.27 -7.40 -1.78
CA VAL A 274 -15.67 -8.03 -3.04
C VAL A 274 -14.57 -8.91 -3.62
N LEU A 275 -13.30 -8.47 -3.55
CA LEU A 275 -12.16 -9.28 -3.99
C LEU A 275 -12.07 -10.58 -3.19
N ALA A 276 -12.22 -10.51 -1.85
CA ALA A 276 -12.18 -11.68 -0.97
C ALA A 276 -13.31 -12.69 -1.25
N VAL A 277 -14.49 -12.25 -1.67
CA VAL A 277 -15.60 -13.14 -2.05
C VAL A 277 -15.27 -13.95 -3.31
N PHE A 278 -14.61 -13.32 -4.28
CA PHE A 278 -14.23 -13.95 -5.55
C PHE A 278 -12.79 -14.48 -5.55
N ASP A 279 -12.21 -14.66 -4.38
CA ASP A 279 -10.88 -15.21 -4.25
C ASP A 279 -10.86 -16.68 -4.68
N THR A 280 -9.87 -17.04 -5.50
CA THR A 280 -9.67 -18.39 -6.01
C THR A 280 -8.57 -19.16 -5.28
N VAL A 281 -7.82 -18.48 -4.41
CA VAL A 281 -6.78 -19.12 -3.62
C VAL A 281 -7.42 -19.89 -2.46
N PRO A 282 -7.09 -21.18 -2.27
CA PRO A 282 -7.59 -21.96 -1.14
C PRO A 282 -7.20 -21.30 0.19
N ASP A 283 -8.18 -21.16 1.07
CA ASP A 283 -8.00 -20.61 2.41
C ASP A 283 -8.37 -21.67 3.45
N GLU A 284 -7.41 -22.06 4.30
CA GLU A 284 -7.62 -23.06 5.35
C GLU A 284 -8.74 -22.66 6.33
N ALA A 285 -8.87 -21.38 6.64
CA ALA A 285 -9.95 -20.87 7.48
C ALA A 285 -11.32 -21.02 6.81
N GLY A 286 -11.40 -20.73 5.51
CA GLY A 286 -12.61 -20.88 4.72
C GLY A 286 -13.04 -22.34 4.61
N GLU A 287 -12.13 -23.27 4.41
CA GLU A 287 -12.41 -24.72 4.41
C GLU A 287 -12.90 -25.20 5.76
N TRP A 288 -12.26 -24.77 6.86
CA TRP A 288 -12.67 -25.11 8.20
C TRP A 288 -14.06 -24.58 8.52
N LEU A 289 -14.35 -23.31 8.17
CA LEU A 289 -15.66 -22.69 8.34
C LEU A 289 -16.75 -23.48 7.58
N ALA A 290 -16.47 -23.92 6.37
CA ALA A 290 -17.39 -24.70 5.55
C ALA A 290 -17.78 -26.04 6.23
N GLN A 291 -16.88 -26.64 6.99
CA GLN A 291 -17.13 -27.91 7.70
C GLN A 291 -17.90 -27.73 9.01
N HIS A 292 -17.80 -26.56 9.68
CA HIS A 292 -18.29 -26.38 11.05
C HIS A 292 -19.38 -25.32 11.20
N SER A 293 -19.72 -24.58 10.14
CA SER A 293 -20.82 -23.61 10.16
C SER A 293 -22.20 -24.27 10.07
N THR A 294 -23.16 -23.70 10.77
CA THR A 294 -24.57 -24.10 10.69
C THR A 294 -25.38 -23.28 9.68
N ALA A 295 -24.85 -22.13 9.26
CA ALA A 295 -25.45 -21.25 8.26
C ALA A 295 -24.90 -21.55 6.85
N PRO A 296 -25.66 -21.31 5.79
CA PRO A 296 -25.17 -21.39 4.43
C PRO A 296 -24.05 -20.34 4.22
N LEU A 297 -22.86 -20.82 3.90
CA LEU A 297 -21.73 -19.96 3.59
C LEU A 297 -21.69 -19.59 2.12
N CYS A 298 -21.16 -18.39 1.85
CA CYS A 298 -20.87 -17.94 0.50
C CYS A 298 -19.55 -18.54 0.03
N THR A 299 -19.58 -19.81 -0.36
CA THR A 299 -18.43 -20.50 -0.97
C THR A 299 -18.45 -20.33 -2.50
N ALA A 300 -17.31 -20.60 -3.16
CA ALA A 300 -17.23 -20.61 -4.61
C ALA A 300 -18.27 -21.56 -5.22
N GLU A 301 -18.49 -22.74 -4.61
CA GLU A 301 -19.51 -23.70 -5.05
C GLU A 301 -20.93 -23.15 -4.93
N ALA A 302 -21.24 -22.47 -3.81
CA ALA A 302 -22.54 -21.83 -3.59
C ALA A 302 -22.80 -20.72 -4.61
N LEU A 303 -21.81 -19.91 -4.93
CA LEU A 303 -21.87 -18.88 -5.96
C LEU A 303 -22.06 -19.48 -7.35
N CYS A 304 -21.34 -20.54 -7.70
CA CYS A 304 -21.49 -21.25 -8.98
C CYS A 304 -22.87 -21.91 -9.13
N ALA A 305 -23.50 -22.32 -8.03
CA ALA A 305 -24.85 -22.86 -8.02
C ALA A 305 -25.92 -21.78 -8.27
N ASP A 306 -25.68 -20.52 -7.87
CA ASP A 306 -26.59 -19.40 -8.10
C ASP A 306 -26.28 -18.64 -9.39
N VAL A 307 -26.64 -19.28 -10.50
CA VAL A 307 -26.44 -18.72 -11.86
C VAL A 307 -27.11 -17.34 -12.03
N ARG A 308 -28.24 -17.12 -11.36
CA ARG A 308 -28.99 -15.84 -11.48
C ARG A 308 -28.18 -14.70 -10.85
N CYS A 309 -27.62 -14.94 -9.68
CA CYS A 309 -26.76 -13.98 -9.02
C CYS A 309 -25.52 -13.68 -9.88
N LEU A 310 -24.82 -14.69 -10.36
CA LEU A 310 -23.64 -14.48 -11.22
C LEU A 310 -23.99 -13.70 -12.50
N GLN A 311 -25.13 -13.95 -13.13
CA GLN A 311 -25.61 -13.17 -14.26
C GLN A 311 -25.92 -11.70 -13.89
N ALA A 312 -26.47 -11.44 -12.69
CA ALA A 312 -26.72 -10.08 -12.22
C ALA A 312 -25.40 -9.34 -11.96
N LEU A 313 -24.44 -9.99 -11.31
CA LEU A 313 -23.10 -9.45 -11.05
C LEU A 313 -22.35 -9.14 -12.35
N LEU A 314 -22.34 -10.06 -13.31
CA LEU A 314 -21.76 -9.84 -14.63
C LEU A 314 -22.39 -8.63 -15.34
N ARG A 315 -23.71 -8.50 -15.30
CA ARG A 315 -24.40 -7.35 -15.90
C ARG A 315 -24.02 -6.04 -15.20
N SER A 316 -23.96 -6.03 -13.88
CA SER A 316 -23.55 -4.86 -13.10
C SER A 316 -22.14 -4.37 -13.49
N VAL A 317 -21.20 -5.31 -13.71
CA VAL A 317 -19.81 -4.96 -14.01
C VAL A 317 -19.57 -4.67 -15.49
N SER A 318 -20.29 -5.35 -16.41
CA SER A 318 -20.01 -5.25 -17.85
C SER A 318 -20.93 -4.28 -18.60
N GLN A 319 -22.14 -4.03 -18.12
CA GLN A 319 -23.15 -3.26 -18.84
C GLN A 319 -23.49 -1.91 -18.22
N SER A 320 -23.26 -1.72 -16.91
CA SER A 320 -23.46 -0.44 -16.24
C SER A 320 -22.14 0.34 -16.13
N ALA A 321 -22.15 1.62 -16.45
CA ALA A 321 -21.01 2.49 -16.20
C ALA A 321 -21.00 2.90 -14.72
N TRP A 322 -19.91 2.61 -14.02
CA TRP A 322 -19.72 3.06 -12.64
C TRP A 322 -19.20 4.50 -12.61
N ALA A 323 -19.46 5.19 -11.53
CA ALA A 323 -18.97 6.55 -11.33
C ALA A 323 -17.42 6.62 -11.34
N THR A 324 -16.75 5.52 -10.93
CA THR A 324 -15.30 5.37 -10.99
C THR A 324 -14.92 4.15 -11.82
N PRO A 325 -14.48 4.32 -13.08
CA PRO A 325 -14.18 3.22 -13.98
C PRO A 325 -13.06 2.29 -13.49
N GLY A 326 -12.00 2.83 -12.85
CA GLY A 326 -10.91 2.01 -12.31
C GLY A 326 -11.38 1.02 -11.24
N LEU A 327 -12.27 1.45 -10.35
CA LEU A 327 -12.90 0.59 -9.35
C LEU A 327 -13.74 -0.52 -10.01
N GLN A 328 -14.52 -0.17 -11.04
CA GLN A 328 -15.29 -1.13 -11.84
C GLN A 328 -14.38 -2.19 -12.45
N HIS A 329 -13.29 -1.78 -13.06
CA HIS A 329 -12.39 -2.68 -13.76
C HIS A 329 -11.59 -3.60 -12.82
N VAL A 330 -11.26 -3.15 -11.60
CA VAL A 330 -10.67 -4.04 -10.58
C VAL A 330 -11.64 -5.16 -10.21
N VAL A 331 -12.88 -4.84 -9.90
CA VAL A 331 -13.92 -5.84 -9.59
C VAL A 331 -14.20 -6.73 -10.80
N GLN A 332 -14.23 -6.16 -12.00
CA GLN A 332 -14.40 -6.90 -13.27
C GLN A 332 -13.28 -7.89 -13.49
N LEU A 333 -12.02 -7.51 -13.23
CA LEU A 333 -10.86 -8.37 -13.37
C LEU A 333 -10.94 -9.55 -12.41
N GLN A 334 -11.24 -9.30 -11.13
CA GLN A 334 -11.36 -10.35 -10.12
C GLN A 334 -12.50 -11.32 -10.44
N LEU A 335 -13.65 -10.82 -10.86
CA LEU A 335 -14.78 -11.65 -11.28
C LEU A 335 -14.41 -12.51 -12.52
N ALA A 336 -13.65 -11.95 -13.45
CA ALA A 336 -13.19 -12.69 -14.63
C ALA A 336 -12.21 -13.81 -14.25
N LEU A 337 -11.31 -13.58 -13.28
CA LEU A 337 -10.40 -14.60 -12.75
C LEU A 337 -11.20 -15.75 -12.10
N PHE A 338 -12.13 -15.39 -11.20
CA PHE A 338 -13.04 -16.36 -10.58
C PHE A 338 -13.80 -17.19 -11.61
N LEU A 339 -14.41 -16.56 -12.61
CA LEU A 339 -15.17 -17.25 -13.66
C LEU A 339 -14.28 -18.12 -14.53
N THR A 340 -13.04 -17.72 -14.81
CA THR A 340 -12.10 -18.55 -15.57
C THR A 340 -11.81 -19.86 -14.83
N ASP A 341 -11.59 -19.80 -13.53
CA ASP A 341 -11.39 -20.97 -12.68
C ASP A 341 -12.68 -21.81 -12.57
N ALA A 342 -13.81 -21.15 -12.29
CA ALA A 342 -15.11 -21.81 -12.16
C ALA A 342 -15.55 -22.54 -13.45
N LEU A 343 -15.33 -21.96 -14.63
CA LEU A 343 -15.65 -22.58 -15.92
C LEU A 343 -14.78 -23.79 -16.23
N THR A 344 -13.56 -23.85 -15.71
CA THR A 344 -12.69 -25.04 -15.84
C THR A 344 -13.13 -26.15 -14.90
N SER A 345 -13.62 -25.81 -13.71
CA SER A 345 -14.04 -26.76 -12.66
C SER A 345 -15.47 -27.27 -12.88
N HIS A 346 -16.38 -26.42 -13.40
CA HIS A 346 -17.81 -26.71 -13.57
C HIS A 346 -18.25 -26.64 -15.04
N THR A 347 -18.21 -27.76 -15.74
CA THR A 347 -18.55 -27.85 -17.19
C THR A 347 -19.97 -27.40 -17.55
N THR A 348 -20.92 -27.47 -16.61
CA THR A 348 -22.31 -27.04 -16.79
C THR A 348 -22.53 -25.55 -16.64
N LEU A 349 -21.57 -24.82 -16.10
CA LEU A 349 -21.70 -23.40 -15.79
C LEU A 349 -21.68 -22.52 -17.06
N ALA A 350 -20.83 -22.83 -18.02
CA ALA A 350 -20.70 -22.07 -19.29
C ALA A 350 -22.04 -21.94 -20.04
N PRO A 351 -22.76 -23.03 -20.35
CA PRO A 351 -24.05 -22.91 -21.03
C PRO A 351 -25.12 -22.23 -20.17
N ALA A 352 -25.07 -22.40 -18.85
CA ALA A 352 -26.01 -21.78 -17.94
C ALA A 352 -25.83 -20.26 -17.83
N LEU A 353 -24.60 -19.77 -17.87
CA LEU A 353 -24.28 -18.33 -17.86
C LEU A 353 -24.47 -17.70 -19.26
N GLY A 354 -24.41 -18.48 -20.33
CA GLY A 354 -24.37 -17.98 -21.70
C GLY A 354 -23.05 -17.25 -22.01
N GLN A 355 -21.96 -17.62 -21.33
CA GLN A 355 -20.63 -17.04 -21.48
C GLN A 355 -19.64 -18.13 -21.83
N SER A 356 -18.78 -17.88 -22.82
CA SER A 356 -17.66 -18.74 -23.14
C SER A 356 -16.39 -18.34 -22.39
N ALA A 357 -15.39 -19.22 -22.36
CA ALA A 357 -14.09 -18.90 -21.81
C ALA A 357 -13.44 -17.69 -22.51
N ASP A 358 -13.68 -17.52 -23.81
CA ASP A 358 -13.18 -16.41 -24.62
C ASP A 358 -13.86 -15.08 -24.20
N ASP A 359 -15.17 -15.10 -23.90
CA ASP A 359 -15.89 -13.92 -23.42
C ASP A 359 -15.36 -13.44 -22.07
N VAL A 360 -15.05 -14.38 -21.16
CA VAL A 360 -14.48 -14.08 -19.85
C VAL A 360 -13.05 -13.53 -19.99
N GLN A 361 -12.24 -14.11 -20.91
CA GLN A 361 -10.91 -13.55 -21.20
C GLN A 361 -10.99 -12.15 -21.81
N LEU A 362 -11.99 -11.89 -22.65
CA LEU A 362 -12.22 -10.56 -23.21
C LEU A 362 -12.62 -9.56 -22.12
N LEU A 363 -13.41 -10.00 -21.12
CA LEU A 363 -13.78 -9.20 -19.96
C LEU A 363 -12.54 -8.79 -19.17
N ALA A 364 -11.64 -9.74 -18.85
CA ALA A 364 -10.37 -9.48 -18.18
C ALA A 364 -9.46 -8.55 -19.01
N SER A 365 -9.39 -8.77 -20.31
CA SER A 365 -8.61 -7.93 -21.22
C SER A 365 -9.08 -6.47 -21.18
N ARG A 366 -10.38 -6.23 -21.26
CA ARG A 366 -10.96 -4.87 -21.21
C ARG A 366 -10.64 -4.16 -19.89
N ALA A 367 -10.70 -4.89 -18.78
CA ALA A 367 -10.39 -4.34 -17.48
C ALA A 367 -8.94 -3.86 -17.36
N ILE A 368 -8.00 -4.57 -17.98
CA ILE A 368 -6.58 -4.21 -17.97
C ILE A 368 -6.28 -3.11 -18.98
N THR A 369 -6.84 -3.23 -20.20
CA THR A 369 -6.49 -2.35 -21.33
C THR A 369 -7.28 -1.04 -21.37
N ALA A 370 -7.99 -0.67 -20.33
CA ALA A 370 -8.67 0.61 -20.22
C ALA A 370 -7.65 1.78 -20.13
N ASP A 371 -8.05 2.95 -20.60
CA ASP A 371 -7.15 4.10 -20.70
C ASP A 371 -6.88 4.73 -19.32
N GLY A 372 -5.62 5.06 -19.04
CA GLY A 372 -5.20 5.81 -17.85
C GLY A 372 -5.58 5.12 -16.53
N ASP A 373 -6.05 5.90 -15.57
CA ASP A 373 -6.47 5.43 -14.24
C ASP A 373 -7.75 4.58 -14.23
N ALA A 374 -8.41 4.44 -15.39
CA ALA A 374 -9.48 3.48 -15.58
C ALA A 374 -8.95 2.05 -15.67
N SER A 375 -7.69 1.80 -16.04
CA SER A 375 -7.09 0.46 -16.01
C SER A 375 -7.09 -0.12 -14.61
N ALA A 376 -7.50 -1.38 -14.45
CA ALA A 376 -7.50 -2.08 -13.17
C ALA A 376 -6.10 -2.09 -12.52
N LEU A 377 -5.06 -2.37 -13.31
CA LEU A 377 -3.69 -2.44 -12.82
C LEU A 377 -3.16 -1.07 -12.39
N LEU A 378 -3.38 -0.03 -13.19
CA LEU A 378 -2.98 1.33 -12.85
C LEU A 378 -3.78 1.87 -11.66
N PHE A 379 -5.07 1.56 -11.55
CA PHE A 379 -5.86 1.94 -10.39
C PHE A 379 -5.33 1.31 -9.10
N LEU A 380 -5.00 0.02 -9.11
CA LEU A 380 -4.38 -0.64 -7.96
C LEU A 380 -3.03 -0.02 -7.63
N LEU A 381 -2.18 0.20 -8.63
CA LEU A 381 -0.84 0.75 -8.48
C LEU A 381 -0.87 2.20 -7.96
N LEU A 382 -1.70 3.06 -8.56
CA LEU A 382 -1.69 4.49 -8.31
C LEU A 382 -2.54 4.92 -7.11
N ARG A 383 -3.62 4.20 -6.83
CA ARG A 383 -4.64 4.61 -5.87
C ARG A 383 -4.70 3.71 -4.64
N VAL A 384 -4.73 2.39 -4.83
CA VAL A 384 -4.91 1.43 -3.73
C VAL A 384 -3.60 1.22 -2.98
N LEU A 385 -2.51 0.97 -3.68
CA LEU A 385 -1.19 0.72 -3.09
C LEU A 385 -0.31 1.97 -2.96
N SER A 386 -0.89 3.17 -3.04
CA SER A 386 -0.17 4.44 -2.89
C SER A 386 0.63 4.54 -1.58
N PHE A 387 0.14 3.91 -0.50
CA PHE A 387 0.82 3.85 0.80
C PHE A 387 2.14 3.06 0.79
N ARG A 388 2.40 2.25 -0.24
CA ARG A 388 3.65 1.46 -0.41
C ARG A 388 4.73 2.19 -1.19
N ARG A 389 4.41 3.33 -1.79
CA ARG A 389 5.40 4.09 -2.56
C ARG A 389 6.42 4.74 -1.63
N ALA A 390 7.68 4.65 -2.02
CA ALA A 390 8.73 5.40 -1.37
C ALA A 390 8.76 6.85 -1.91
N PRO A 391 9.18 7.84 -1.10
CA PRO A 391 9.35 9.21 -1.55
C PRO A 391 10.33 9.35 -2.72
N GLU A 392 11.19 8.35 -2.92
CA GLU A 392 12.18 8.26 -3.99
C GLU A 392 11.62 7.70 -5.31
N ASP A 393 10.42 7.11 -5.29
CA ASP A 393 9.74 6.60 -6.48
C ASP A 393 9.08 7.79 -7.20
N GLU A 394 9.90 8.71 -7.71
CA GLU A 394 9.46 9.88 -8.48
C GLU A 394 8.74 9.46 -9.78
N LEU A 395 7.45 9.24 -9.68
CA LEU A 395 6.56 9.62 -10.76
C LEU A 395 6.17 11.07 -10.46
N ASP A 396 6.32 11.98 -11.43
CA ASP A 396 5.92 13.40 -11.39
C ASP A 396 4.39 13.57 -11.16
N VAL A 397 3.85 12.85 -10.21
CA VAL A 397 2.47 13.02 -9.75
C VAL A 397 2.56 13.75 -8.42
N ASP A 398 2.02 14.97 -8.39
CA ASP A 398 1.84 15.75 -7.17
C ASP A 398 1.48 14.85 -5.99
N GLU A 399 2.10 15.09 -4.83
CA GLU A 399 1.97 14.31 -3.61
C GLU A 399 0.50 14.01 -3.28
N VAL A 400 0.00 12.87 -3.77
CA VAL A 400 -1.28 12.33 -3.32
C VAL A 400 -1.06 11.83 -1.91
N ALA A 401 -1.64 12.49 -0.92
CA ALA A 401 -1.60 12.03 0.46
C ALA A 401 -2.07 10.57 0.51
N PRO A 402 -1.25 9.64 1.06
CA PRO A 402 -1.62 8.23 1.13
C PRO A 402 -2.92 8.08 1.91
N ALA A 403 -3.77 7.13 1.48
CA ALA A 403 -4.96 6.77 2.24
C ALA A 403 -4.53 6.32 3.64
N VAL A 404 -5.05 6.98 4.68
CA VAL A 404 -4.77 6.61 6.08
C VAL A 404 -5.58 5.34 6.38
N MET A 405 -5.01 4.18 6.07
CA MET A 405 -5.58 2.88 6.41
C MET A 405 -4.91 2.32 7.65
N ASP A 406 -5.66 1.55 8.43
CA ASP A 406 -5.12 0.75 9.53
C ASP A 406 -4.06 -0.24 9.01
N VAL A 407 -2.98 -0.42 9.78
CA VAL A 407 -1.85 -1.30 9.42
C VAL A 407 -2.32 -2.75 9.19
N GLU A 408 -3.24 -3.25 10.02
CA GLU A 408 -3.83 -4.57 9.84
C GLU A 408 -4.56 -4.69 8.51
N PHE A 409 -5.31 -3.67 8.13
CA PHE A 409 -6.03 -3.67 6.86
C PHE A 409 -5.11 -3.51 5.65
N GLN A 410 -4.00 -2.78 5.78
CA GLN A 410 -2.98 -2.72 4.71
C GLN A 410 -2.48 -4.11 4.33
N GLU A 411 -2.21 -4.98 5.31
CA GLU A 411 -1.81 -6.37 5.05
C GLU A 411 -2.91 -7.17 4.34
N TYR A 412 -4.17 -6.99 4.71
CA TYR A 412 -5.29 -7.64 4.01
C TYR A 412 -5.43 -7.18 2.56
N VAL A 413 -5.26 -5.88 2.29
CA VAL A 413 -5.26 -5.36 0.90
C VAL A 413 -4.11 -5.97 0.10
N LEU A 414 -2.90 -6.02 0.68
CA LEU A 414 -1.73 -6.61 0.04
C LEU A 414 -1.99 -8.08 -0.29
N GLN A 415 -2.52 -8.85 0.66
CA GLN A 415 -2.86 -10.26 0.45
C GLN A 415 -3.88 -10.45 -0.67
N GLN A 416 -4.98 -9.67 -0.70
CA GLN A 416 -6.00 -9.80 -1.74
C GLN A 416 -5.47 -9.41 -3.13
N VAL A 417 -4.63 -8.37 -3.22
CA VAL A 417 -4.00 -8.00 -4.49
C VAL A 417 -2.95 -9.03 -4.91
N GLU A 418 -2.24 -9.65 -3.95
CA GLU A 418 -1.33 -10.77 -4.21
C GLU A 418 -2.07 -11.97 -4.81
N HIS A 419 -3.24 -12.35 -4.27
CA HIS A 419 -4.08 -13.40 -4.82
C HIS A 419 -4.57 -13.08 -6.25
N LEU A 420 -4.96 -11.83 -6.50
CA LEU A 420 -5.32 -11.37 -7.84
C LEU A 420 -4.14 -11.51 -8.81
N VAL A 421 -2.94 -11.12 -8.42
CA VAL A 421 -1.71 -11.25 -9.22
C VAL A 421 -1.37 -12.72 -9.45
N LEU A 422 -1.50 -13.58 -8.44
CA LEU A 422 -1.33 -15.02 -8.59
C LEU A 422 -2.33 -15.61 -9.62
N GLY A 423 -3.59 -15.21 -9.56
CA GLY A 423 -4.61 -15.58 -10.54
C GLY A 423 -4.23 -15.16 -11.96
N LEU A 424 -3.69 -13.95 -12.14
CA LEU A 424 -3.22 -13.48 -13.45
C LEU A 424 -2.03 -14.30 -13.98
N THR A 425 -1.06 -14.63 -13.12
CA THR A 425 0.15 -15.36 -13.51
C THR A 425 -0.09 -16.87 -13.73
N THR A 426 -1.14 -17.43 -13.15
CA THR A 426 -1.48 -18.86 -13.23
C THR A 426 -2.62 -19.10 -14.22
N THR A 427 -3.81 -18.61 -13.90
CA THR A 427 -5.06 -18.89 -14.64
C THR A 427 -5.14 -18.09 -15.94
N CYS A 428 -4.77 -16.81 -15.92
CA CYS A 428 -4.87 -15.90 -17.06
C CYS A 428 -3.52 -15.59 -17.73
N PHE A 429 -2.50 -16.42 -17.54
CA PHE A 429 -1.17 -16.24 -18.16
C PHE A 429 -1.20 -16.07 -19.69
N PRO A 430 -2.05 -16.78 -20.48
CA PRO A 430 -2.19 -16.52 -21.90
C PRO A 430 -2.61 -15.09 -22.24
N LEU A 431 -3.36 -14.43 -21.36
CA LEU A 431 -3.76 -13.03 -21.51
C LEU A 431 -2.55 -12.09 -21.39
N LEU A 432 -1.70 -12.27 -20.39
CA LEU A 432 -0.47 -11.46 -20.23
C LEU A 432 0.43 -11.56 -21.45
N ARG A 433 0.55 -12.74 -22.06
CA ARG A 433 1.28 -12.93 -23.32
C ARG A 433 0.67 -12.19 -24.51
N LYS A 434 -0.66 -12.15 -24.59
CA LYS A 434 -1.35 -11.39 -25.65
C LYS A 434 -1.13 -9.88 -25.48
N LEU A 435 -1.19 -9.40 -24.23
CA LEU A 435 -0.95 -7.99 -23.91
C LEU A 435 0.48 -7.57 -24.26
N GLN A 436 1.48 -8.35 -23.86
CA GLN A 436 2.87 -8.08 -24.22
C GLN A 436 3.06 -7.94 -25.75
N ARG A 437 2.56 -8.90 -26.51
CA ARG A 437 2.65 -8.85 -27.98
C ARG A 437 1.96 -7.63 -28.56
N ALA A 438 0.79 -7.26 -28.00
CA ALA A 438 0.06 -6.08 -28.45
C ALA A 438 0.84 -4.79 -28.19
N GLU A 439 1.54 -4.69 -27.04
CA GLU A 439 2.42 -3.56 -26.72
C GLU A 439 3.65 -3.51 -27.62
N GLU A 440 4.32 -4.65 -27.84
CA GLU A 440 5.47 -4.73 -28.74
C GLU A 440 5.08 -4.34 -30.18
N ASP A 441 3.94 -4.81 -30.68
CA ASP A 441 3.43 -4.44 -32.00
C ASP A 441 3.07 -2.94 -32.07
N ALA A 442 2.49 -2.39 -31.03
CA ALA A 442 2.20 -0.96 -30.94
C ALA A 442 3.50 -0.13 -30.93
N ALA A 443 4.51 -0.51 -30.15
CA ALA A 443 5.81 0.15 -30.12
C ALA A 443 6.50 0.12 -31.49
N ILE A 444 6.49 -1.01 -32.17
CA ILE A 444 7.02 -1.15 -33.56
C ILE A 444 6.26 -0.25 -34.54
N SER A 445 4.93 -0.14 -34.40
CA SER A 445 4.10 0.69 -35.27
C SER A 445 4.41 2.18 -35.11
N VAL A 446 4.64 2.64 -33.88
CA VAL A 446 5.04 4.02 -33.57
C VAL A 446 6.43 4.32 -34.15
N LEU A 447 7.40 3.40 -34.00
CA LEU A 447 8.74 3.57 -34.58
C LEU A 447 8.70 3.62 -36.12
N ARG A 448 7.86 2.81 -36.77
CA ARG A 448 7.67 2.85 -38.21
C ARG A 448 6.99 4.15 -38.68
N ALA A 449 6.05 4.70 -37.89
CA ALA A 449 5.40 5.97 -38.19
C ALA A 449 6.36 7.16 -38.09
N SER A 450 7.25 7.14 -37.07
CA SER A 450 8.26 8.19 -36.86
C SER A 450 9.43 8.14 -37.86
N SER A 451 9.70 6.97 -38.43
CA SER A 451 10.79 6.76 -39.41
C SER A 451 10.37 7.02 -40.88
N ARG A 452 9.10 7.36 -41.16
CA ARG A 452 8.69 7.76 -42.51
C ARG A 452 9.26 9.15 -42.81
N PRO A 453 10.14 9.31 -43.82
CA PRO A 453 10.62 10.62 -44.21
C PRO A 453 9.41 11.47 -44.69
N VAL A 454 9.29 12.65 -44.17
CA VAL A 454 8.37 13.65 -44.68
C VAL A 454 8.89 14.05 -46.09
N THR A 455 8.52 13.23 -47.09
CA THR A 455 8.72 13.60 -48.47
C THR A 455 7.81 14.79 -48.74
N GLY A 456 8.43 15.94 -48.94
CA GLY A 456 7.80 17.22 -49.13
C GLY A 456 6.67 17.18 -50.16
N ALA A 457 5.54 17.73 -49.78
CA ALA A 457 4.54 18.24 -50.71
C ALA A 457 3.96 19.51 -50.11
N GLY A 458 4.13 20.54 -50.82
CA GLY A 458 3.73 21.94 -50.80
C GLY A 458 2.67 22.38 -49.82
N VAL A 459 3.03 23.45 -49.18
CA VAL A 459 2.13 24.40 -48.52
C VAL A 459 1.06 24.83 -49.50
N SER A 460 -0.21 24.50 -49.25
CA SER A 460 -1.36 25.24 -49.79
C SER A 460 -2.30 25.54 -48.61
N ALA A 461 -2.29 26.81 -48.27
CA ALA A 461 -3.28 27.42 -47.37
C ALA A 461 -4.63 27.45 -48.11
N GLY A 462 -5.68 27.05 -47.44
CA GLY A 462 -7.04 27.38 -47.81
C GLY A 462 -8.01 26.23 -47.77
N SER A 463 -8.86 26.22 -46.82
CA SER A 463 -10.30 26.08 -46.88
C SER A 463 -10.86 25.36 -45.65
N LEU A 464 -11.61 26.11 -44.88
CA LEU A 464 -12.59 25.66 -43.92
C LEU A 464 -13.69 24.85 -44.61
N GLY A 465 -14.10 23.75 -44.01
CA GLY A 465 -15.42 23.21 -44.23
C GLY A 465 -15.50 21.71 -44.50
N SER A 466 -16.31 21.10 -43.69
CA SER A 466 -17.06 19.84 -43.95
C SER A 466 -16.57 18.55 -43.31
N SER A 467 -17.39 18.18 -42.35
CA SER A 467 -17.62 16.83 -41.82
C SER A 467 -17.44 15.71 -42.83
N GLY A 468 -16.50 14.81 -42.55
CA GLY A 468 -16.34 13.57 -43.28
C GLY A 468 -15.77 12.50 -42.35
N THR A 469 -16.61 11.58 -41.90
CA THR A 469 -16.25 10.35 -41.22
C THR A 469 -15.29 9.52 -42.07
N GLY A 470 -14.01 9.70 -41.82
CA GLY A 470 -12.94 8.89 -42.41
C GLY A 470 -12.08 8.35 -41.29
N ALA A 471 -12.01 7.05 -41.12
CA ALA A 471 -11.16 6.35 -40.18
C ALA A 471 -9.67 6.63 -40.47
N GLY A 472 -9.22 7.79 -40.01
CA GLY A 472 -7.82 8.13 -39.86
C GLY A 472 -7.43 7.68 -38.46
N GLY A 473 -6.66 6.58 -38.35
CA GLY A 473 -6.19 6.06 -37.07
C GLY A 473 -5.50 7.15 -36.28
N ALA A 474 -6.07 7.50 -35.15
CA ALA A 474 -5.38 8.25 -34.12
C ALA A 474 -4.02 7.57 -33.86
N PRO A 475 -2.93 8.34 -33.64
CA PRO A 475 -1.66 7.73 -33.28
C PRO A 475 -1.94 6.79 -32.12
N LEU A 476 -1.66 5.48 -32.28
CA LEU A 476 -1.82 4.47 -31.24
C LEU A 476 -1.04 4.96 -30.01
N ALA A 477 -1.75 5.37 -28.99
CA ALA A 477 -1.15 5.75 -27.73
C ALA A 477 -0.32 4.59 -27.23
N ARG A 478 0.91 4.85 -26.79
CA ARG A 478 1.79 3.85 -26.20
C ARG A 478 1.08 3.23 -25.00
N ARG A 479 1.02 1.92 -24.95
CA ARG A 479 0.40 1.16 -23.86
C ARG A 479 1.48 0.73 -22.87
N TYR A 480 1.10 0.69 -21.60
CA TYR A 480 2.00 0.38 -20.49
C TYR A 480 1.39 -0.68 -19.55
N ASP A 481 0.56 -1.57 -20.06
CA ASP A 481 -0.20 -2.54 -19.27
C ASP A 481 0.73 -3.56 -18.57
N ILE A 482 1.75 -4.06 -19.29
CA ILE A 482 2.74 -5.00 -18.73
C ILE A 482 3.72 -4.29 -17.80
N GLU A 483 4.11 -3.06 -18.10
CA GLU A 483 4.92 -2.25 -17.18
C GLU A 483 4.16 -2.06 -15.86
N ALA A 484 2.89 -1.65 -15.91
CA ALA A 484 2.04 -1.47 -14.74
C ALA A 484 1.88 -2.78 -13.94
N PHE A 485 1.80 -3.93 -14.63
CA PHE A 485 1.74 -5.23 -13.98
C PHE A 485 3.04 -5.55 -13.22
N PHE A 486 4.20 -5.36 -13.83
CA PHE A 486 5.49 -5.59 -13.16
C PHE A 486 5.71 -4.62 -12.00
N ASP A 487 5.37 -3.34 -12.16
CA ASP A 487 5.47 -2.34 -11.10
C ASP A 487 4.50 -2.65 -9.93
N LEU A 488 3.31 -3.20 -10.22
CA LEU A 488 2.37 -3.68 -9.21
C LEU A 488 2.97 -4.82 -8.37
N VAL A 489 3.55 -5.83 -9.03
CA VAL A 489 4.22 -6.95 -8.34
C VAL A 489 5.41 -6.43 -7.53
N ALA A 490 6.18 -5.48 -8.05
CA ALA A 490 7.29 -4.86 -7.33
C ALA A 490 6.84 -4.20 -6.02
N LEU A 491 5.73 -3.44 -6.04
CA LEU A 491 5.19 -2.81 -4.82
C LEU A 491 4.65 -3.83 -3.81
N LEU A 492 4.04 -4.92 -4.28
CA LEU A 492 3.52 -5.97 -3.42
C LEU A 492 4.64 -6.69 -2.65
N CYS A 493 5.74 -7.00 -3.33
CA CYS A 493 6.83 -7.80 -2.76
C CYS A 493 7.87 -6.96 -1.99
N ARG A 494 7.94 -5.64 -2.22
CA ARG A 494 8.91 -4.75 -1.56
C ARG A 494 8.78 -4.85 -0.02
N GLY A 495 9.88 -5.21 0.68
CA GLY A 495 9.91 -5.38 2.14
C GLY A 495 9.12 -6.59 2.65
N ARG A 496 8.73 -7.52 1.77
CA ARG A 496 7.97 -8.74 2.10
C ARG A 496 8.65 -9.98 1.49
N PRO A 497 9.77 -10.44 2.07
CA PRO A 497 10.54 -11.57 1.53
C PRO A 497 9.72 -12.88 1.48
N GLU A 498 8.72 -13.03 2.34
CA GLU A 498 7.83 -14.20 2.35
C GLU A 498 6.95 -14.25 1.10
N SER A 499 6.36 -13.13 0.70
CA SER A 499 5.60 -13.02 -0.56
C SER A 499 6.50 -13.27 -1.78
N GLY A 500 7.74 -12.73 -1.76
CA GLY A 500 8.76 -13.03 -2.77
C GLY A 500 9.06 -14.52 -2.85
N LEU A 501 9.26 -15.17 -1.71
CA LEU A 501 9.55 -16.60 -1.64
C LEU A 501 8.38 -17.45 -2.18
N ALA A 502 7.14 -17.08 -1.89
CA ALA A 502 5.96 -17.72 -2.45
C ALA A 502 5.93 -17.64 -3.99
N PHE A 503 6.38 -16.52 -4.57
CA PHE A 503 6.55 -16.38 -6.02
C PHE A 503 7.61 -17.33 -6.59
N TRP A 504 8.73 -17.55 -5.90
CA TRP A 504 9.80 -18.46 -6.36
C TRP A 504 9.45 -19.94 -6.18
N GLN A 505 8.81 -20.31 -5.09
CA GLN A 505 8.57 -21.70 -4.66
C GLN A 505 7.12 -22.16 -4.86
N GLY A 506 6.25 -21.35 -5.42
CA GLY A 506 4.83 -21.68 -5.60
C GLY A 506 4.62 -23.11 -6.09
N PRO A 507 3.59 -23.82 -5.58
CA PRO A 507 3.38 -25.26 -5.79
C PRO A 507 3.24 -25.64 -7.26
N ASP A 508 2.87 -24.69 -8.09
CA ASP A 508 2.76 -24.83 -9.52
C ASP A 508 4.01 -24.26 -10.23
N ARG A 509 4.70 -25.08 -11.00
CA ARG A 509 5.74 -24.62 -11.92
C ARG A 509 5.30 -23.52 -12.90
N ARG A 510 4.07 -23.04 -12.78
CA ARG A 510 3.48 -21.97 -13.60
C ARG A 510 4.11 -20.61 -13.30
N ILE A 511 4.41 -20.31 -12.05
CA ILE A 511 5.08 -19.04 -11.67
C ILE A 511 6.52 -19.01 -12.18
N SER A 512 7.25 -20.10 -12.11
CA SER A 512 8.58 -20.18 -12.72
C SER A 512 8.53 -20.00 -14.25
N ARG A 513 7.47 -20.47 -14.94
CA ARG A 513 7.22 -20.20 -16.36
C ARG A 513 6.93 -18.71 -16.63
N PHE A 514 6.22 -18.05 -15.74
CA PHE A 514 5.98 -16.61 -15.83
C PHE A 514 7.29 -15.83 -15.76
N LEU A 515 8.15 -16.10 -14.75
CA LEU A 515 9.45 -15.42 -14.62
C LEU A 515 10.37 -15.68 -15.82
N LEU A 516 10.42 -16.92 -16.32
CA LEU A 516 11.18 -17.28 -17.51
C LEU A 516 10.69 -16.54 -18.77
N TRP A 517 9.38 -16.32 -18.89
CA TRP A 517 8.79 -15.52 -19.96
C TRP A 517 9.08 -14.03 -19.79
N ALA A 518 8.98 -13.50 -18.55
CA ALA A 518 9.20 -12.09 -18.26
C ALA A 518 10.65 -11.64 -18.53
N VAL A 519 11.63 -12.53 -18.37
CA VAL A 519 13.06 -12.25 -18.70
C VAL A 519 13.27 -11.96 -20.20
N ASP A 520 12.43 -12.49 -21.08
CA ASP A 520 12.56 -12.36 -22.53
C ASP A 520 11.88 -11.10 -23.10
N THR A 521 11.46 -10.14 -22.25
CA THR A 521 10.89 -8.87 -22.69
C THR A 521 11.90 -8.05 -23.51
N ARG A 522 11.46 -7.45 -24.62
CA ARG A 522 12.31 -6.74 -25.57
C ARG A 522 12.22 -5.23 -25.49
N GLU A 523 11.13 -4.72 -24.99
CA GLU A 523 10.88 -3.28 -24.89
C GLU A 523 11.57 -2.70 -23.63
N LEU A 524 12.24 -1.53 -23.75
CA LEU A 524 13.07 -0.97 -22.69
C LEU A 524 12.27 -0.64 -21.40
N GLY A 525 11.04 -0.13 -21.55
CA GLY A 525 10.17 0.16 -20.41
C GLY A 525 9.77 -1.11 -19.65
N GLN A 526 9.39 -2.17 -20.41
CA GLN A 526 9.08 -3.47 -19.80
C GLN A 526 10.31 -4.09 -19.12
N GLN A 527 11.52 -3.95 -19.71
CA GLN A 527 12.76 -4.42 -19.07
C GLN A 527 13.04 -3.68 -17.76
N ARG A 528 12.86 -2.35 -17.74
CA ARG A 528 12.96 -1.55 -16.54
C ARG A 528 12.01 -2.03 -15.45
N ALA A 529 10.74 -2.18 -15.78
CA ALA A 529 9.72 -2.61 -14.83
C ALA A 529 9.97 -4.04 -14.34
N PHE A 530 10.41 -4.94 -15.25
CA PHE A 530 10.83 -6.30 -14.90
C PHE A 530 12.01 -6.31 -13.92
N LEU A 531 13.04 -5.49 -14.15
CA LEU A 531 14.17 -5.38 -13.24
C LEU A 531 13.75 -4.80 -11.88
N GLY A 532 12.82 -3.83 -11.87
CA GLY A 532 12.21 -3.31 -10.63
C GLY A 532 11.49 -4.41 -9.85
N MET A 533 10.68 -5.20 -10.54
CA MET A 533 10.01 -6.38 -9.98
C MET A 533 11.02 -7.41 -9.46
N LEU A 534 12.05 -7.73 -10.23
CA LEU A 534 13.06 -8.70 -9.85
C LEU A 534 13.84 -8.24 -8.61
N ALA A 535 14.14 -6.95 -8.49
CA ALA A 535 14.78 -6.38 -7.30
C ALA A 535 13.92 -6.61 -6.05
N SER A 536 12.61 -6.36 -6.11
CA SER A 536 11.70 -6.62 -4.99
C SER A 536 11.52 -8.11 -4.69
N LEU A 537 11.47 -8.95 -5.72
CA LEU A 537 11.41 -10.42 -5.58
C LEU A 537 12.72 -11.03 -5.07
N ALA A 538 13.84 -10.32 -5.11
CA ALA A 538 15.14 -10.78 -4.63
C ALA A 538 15.40 -10.46 -3.15
N GLU A 539 14.47 -9.83 -2.45
CA GLU A 539 14.59 -9.55 -1.02
C GLU A 539 14.53 -10.85 -0.20
N GLY A 540 15.54 -11.09 0.62
CA GLY A 540 15.72 -12.34 1.39
C GLY A 540 16.77 -13.27 0.80
N GLU A 541 17.43 -14.07 1.65
CA GLU A 541 18.59 -14.89 1.28
C GLU A 541 18.29 -15.90 0.16
N GLN A 542 17.20 -16.64 0.29
CA GLN A 542 16.80 -17.63 -0.72
C GLN A 542 16.30 -16.97 -2.00
N CYS A 543 15.53 -15.91 -1.89
CA CYS A 543 15.03 -15.13 -3.02
C CYS A 543 16.17 -14.53 -3.85
N ALA A 544 17.19 -13.97 -3.19
CA ALA A 544 18.37 -13.45 -3.84
C ALA A 544 19.15 -14.54 -4.60
N ALA A 545 19.27 -15.74 -4.04
CA ALA A 545 19.91 -16.87 -4.71
C ALA A 545 19.13 -17.32 -5.96
N TYR A 546 17.78 -17.34 -5.92
CA TYR A 546 16.94 -17.65 -7.09
C TYR A 546 17.07 -16.56 -8.18
N ALA A 547 17.05 -15.28 -7.79
CA ALA A 547 17.25 -14.18 -8.73
C ALA A 547 18.63 -14.22 -9.39
N HIS A 548 19.68 -14.54 -8.63
CA HIS A 548 21.02 -14.74 -9.17
C HIS A 548 21.04 -15.88 -10.19
N ALA A 549 20.50 -17.05 -9.85
CA ALA A 549 20.44 -18.21 -10.74
C ALA A 549 19.65 -17.92 -12.02
N LEU A 550 18.56 -17.11 -11.94
CA LEU A 550 17.80 -16.69 -13.10
C LEU A 550 18.63 -15.87 -14.08
N LEU A 551 19.48 -14.95 -13.57
CA LEU A 551 20.32 -14.05 -14.36
C LEU A 551 21.64 -14.68 -14.83
N GLU A 552 22.06 -15.80 -14.22
CA GLU A 552 23.30 -16.51 -14.58
C GLU A 552 23.12 -17.52 -15.73
N HIS A 553 21.88 -17.85 -16.08
CA HIS A 553 21.51 -19.04 -16.89
C HIS A 553 21.98 -19.05 -18.37
N ASP A 554 22.79 -18.10 -18.82
CA ASP A 554 23.32 -18.08 -20.20
C ASP A 554 24.66 -18.85 -20.35
N ALA A 555 25.30 -19.28 -19.27
CA ALA A 555 26.63 -19.88 -19.31
C ALA A 555 26.72 -21.27 -19.99
N GLY A 556 25.61 -21.87 -20.39
CA GLY A 556 25.54 -23.21 -21.00
C GLY A 556 24.61 -23.34 -22.21
N ALA A 557 24.08 -22.26 -22.76
CA ALA A 557 23.18 -22.33 -23.90
C ALA A 557 23.93 -22.78 -25.17
N PRO A 558 23.44 -23.79 -25.93
CA PRO A 558 24.09 -24.22 -27.16
C PRO A 558 24.11 -23.08 -28.18
N ALA A 559 25.23 -22.97 -28.91
CA ALA A 559 25.43 -21.97 -29.95
C ALA A 559 24.29 -22.07 -30.99
N GLY A 560 23.36 -21.11 -30.95
CA GLY A 560 22.17 -21.07 -31.80
C GLY A 560 20.84 -20.89 -31.09
N SER A 561 20.79 -20.95 -29.74
CA SER A 561 19.60 -20.52 -28.99
C SER A 561 19.56 -18.99 -28.92
N GLU A 562 18.36 -18.41 -29.03
CA GLU A 562 18.19 -16.97 -28.80
C GLU A 562 18.72 -16.64 -27.40
N ARG A 563 19.77 -15.78 -27.35
CA ARG A 563 20.37 -15.33 -26.08
C ARG A 563 19.33 -14.51 -25.33
N ARG A 564 19.14 -14.80 -24.05
CA ARG A 564 18.31 -13.97 -23.16
C ARG A 564 18.85 -12.54 -23.13
N LEU A 565 17.92 -11.59 -23.10
CA LEU A 565 18.26 -10.17 -23.12
C LEU A 565 18.72 -9.67 -21.75
N VAL A 566 18.17 -10.20 -20.65
CA VAL A 566 18.46 -9.78 -19.28
C VAL A 566 19.28 -10.86 -18.57
N THR A 567 20.61 -10.72 -18.57
CA THR A 567 21.58 -11.60 -17.90
C THR A 567 22.71 -10.78 -17.30
N TRP A 568 23.45 -11.35 -16.32
CA TRP A 568 24.64 -10.68 -15.76
C TRP A 568 25.64 -10.32 -16.84
N THR A 569 25.93 -11.23 -17.75
CA THR A 569 26.88 -11.01 -18.86
C THR A 569 26.50 -9.77 -19.68
N ARG A 570 25.24 -9.72 -20.13
CA ARG A 570 24.76 -8.59 -20.94
C ARG A 570 24.81 -7.26 -20.20
N LEU A 571 24.45 -7.29 -18.96
CA LEU A 571 24.40 -6.09 -18.13
C LEU A 571 25.79 -5.54 -17.83
N PHE A 572 26.77 -6.42 -17.55
CA PHE A 572 28.14 -5.98 -17.36
C PHE A 572 28.84 -5.60 -18.68
N GLU A 573 28.55 -6.25 -19.80
CA GLU A 573 28.97 -5.83 -21.14
C GLU A 573 28.47 -4.41 -21.46
N TRP A 574 27.21 -4.14 -21.15
CA TRP A 574 26.61 -2.84 -21.34
C TRP A 574 27.25 -1.74 -20.49
N MET A 575 27.51 -2.01 -19.21
CA MET A 575 28.30 -1.10 -18.37
C MET A 575 29.70 -0.82 -18.96
N ALA A 576 30.40 -1.86 -19.45
CA ALA A 576 31.71 -1.70 -20.07
C ALA A 576 31.63 -0.81 -21.31
N HIS A 577 30.60 -0.99 -22.15
CA HIS A 577 30.37 -0.15 -23.32
C HIS A 577 30.24 1.33 -22.94
N TYR A 578 29.46 1.67 -21.92
CA TYR A 578 29.35 3.05 -21.46
C TYR A 578 30.63 3.61 -20.86
N ILE A 579 31.33 2.83 -20.07
CA ILE A 579 32.65 3.25 -19.52
C ILE A 579 33.62 3.61 -20.66
N GLU A 580 33.69 2.77 -21.71
CA GLU A 580 34.51 3.04 -22.87
C GLU A 580 34.05 4.27 -23.66
N ALA A 581 32.72 4.44 -23.83
CA ALA A 581 32.18 5.59 -24.53
C ALA A 581 32.51 6.91 -23.82
N PHE A 582 32.36 6.96 -22.50
CA PHE A 582 32.71 8.14 -21.69
C PHE A 582 34.23 8.40 -21.64
N GLN A 583 35.05 7.35 -21.70
CA GLN A 583 36.52 7.52 -21.73
C GLN A 583 37.03 8.00 -23.09
N ARG A 584 36.38 7.59 -24.17
CA ARG A 584 36.75 8.01 -25.55
C ARG A 584 36.24 9.40 -25.93
N HIS A 585 35.07 9.78 -25.42
CA HIS A 585 34.41 11.03 -25.77
C HIS A 585 34.09 11.82 -24.51
N ALA A 586 34.68 13.02 -24.39
CA ALA A 586 34.45 13.91 -23.24
C ALA A 586 32.96 14.35 -23.09
N VAL A 587 32.11 14.16 -24.11
CA VAL A 587 30.71 14.52 -24.15
C VAL A 587 29.89 13.31 -24.67
N ALA A 588 29.91 12.22 -23.93
CA ALA A 588 28.97 11.14 -24.16
C ALA A 588 27.67 11.42 -23.37
N VAL A 589 26.53 11.36 -24.02
CA VAL A 589 25.22 11.52 -23.37
C VAL A 589 24.55 10.15 -23.39
N MET A 590 24.16 9.67 -22.21
CA MET A 590 23.38 8.47 -22.07
C MET A 590 21.90 8.79 -22.35
N PRO A 591 21.19 8.05 -23.22
CA PRO A 591 19.76 8.24 -23.43
C PRO A 591 18.98 8.04 -22.10
N PRO A 592 17.93 8.84 -21.84
CA PRO A 592 17.19 8.78 -20.58
C PRO A 592 16.61 7.39 -20.28
N ASP A 593 16.09 6.70 -21.30
CA ASP A 593 15.52 5.35 -21.14
C ASP A 593 16.59 4.32 -20.72
N GLU A 594 17.79 4.43 -21.27
CA GLU A 594 18.91 3.56 -20.94
C GLU A 594 19.49 3.88 -19.55
N LEU A 595 19.44 5.15 -19.14
CA LEU A 595 19.81 5.59 -17.80
C LEU A 595 18.90 4.95 -16.75
N VAL A 596 17.60 4.98 -16.98
CA VAL A 596 16.60 4.40 -16.08
C VAL A 596 16.75 2.88 -16.01
N LEU A 597 17.00 2.23 -17.15
CA LEU A 597 17.23 0.79 -17.20
C LEU A 597 18.51 0.40 -16.43
N LEU A 598 19.61 1.15 -16.57
CA LEU A 598 20.84 0.89 -15.84
C LEU A 598 20.68 1.08 -14.34
N ARG A 599 19.90 2.09 -13.90
CA ARG A 599 19.53 2.26 -12.47
C ARG A 599 18.75 1.05 -11.94
N ALA A 600 17.76 0.56 -12.69
CA ALA A 600 16.98 -0.62 -12.31
C ALA A 600 17.86 -1.86 -12.18
N PHE A 601 18.83 -2.03 -13.10
CA PHE A 601 19.82 -3.10 -13.01
C PHE A 601 20.71 -3.00 -11.77
N LEU A 602 21.23 -1.82 -11.47
CA LEU A 602 22.04 -1.60 -10.29
C LEU A 602 21.26 -1.88 -9.00
N ASN A 603 19.96 -1.61 -8.98
CA ASN A 603 19.08 -1.98 -7.88
C ASN A 603 19.00 -3.51 -7.70
N VAL A 604 18.82 -4.27 -8.79
CA VAL A 604 18.84 -5.75 -8.71
C VAL A 604 20.19 -6.24 -8.17
N LEU A 605 21.30 -5.71 -8.69
CA LEU A 605 22.64 -6.07 -8.22
C LEU A 605 22.77 -5.77 -6.72
N ALA A 606 22.38 -4.57 -6.27
CA ALA A 606 22.45 -4.16 -4.89
C ALA A 606 21.62 -5.07 -3.98
N THR A 607 20.40 -5.42 -4.39
CA THR A 607 19.51 -6.30 -3.60
C THR A 607 20.08 -7.72 -3.50
N VAL A 608 20.47 -8.31 -4.62
CA VAL A 608 20.98 -9.68 -4.67
C VAL A 608 22.25 -9.82 -3.81
N VAL A 609 23.21 -8.91 -3.92
CA VAL A 609 24.45 -8.98 -3.13
C VAL A 609 24.25 -8.60 -1.66
N ARG A 610 23.22 -7.81 -1.34
CA ARG A 610 22.87 -7.47 0.05
C ARG A 610 22.35 -8.67 0.81
N TYR A 611 21.43 -9.43 0.21
CA TYR A 611 20.72 -10.50 0.91
C TYR A 611 21.40 -11.86 0.82
N SER A 612 22.19 -12.17 -0.24
CA SER A 612 22.89 -13.45 -0.38
C SER A 612 24.38 -13.31 -0.21
N ALA A 613 24.93 -13.84 0.88
CA ALA A 613 26.38 -13.86 1.14
C ALA A 613 27.14 -14.66 0.10
N ALA A 614 26.63 -15.83 -0.29
CA ALA A 614 27.25 -16.69 -1.30
C ALA A 614 27.31 -16.00 -2.67
N THR A 615 26.22 -15.36 -3.08
CA THR A 615 26.17 -14.61 -4.36
C THR A 615 27.07 -13.38 -4.31
N ARG A 616 27.13 -12.67 -3.19
CA ARG A 616 28.03 -11.54 -2.98
C ARG A 616 29.49 -11.95 -3.17
N ASP A 617 29.91 -13.04 -2.55
CA ASP A 617 31.27 -13.57 -2.68
C ASP A 617 31.57 -14.00 -4.12
N ALA A 618 30.64 -14.72 -4.76
CA ALA A 618 30.79 -15.19 -6.15
C ALA A 618 30.91 -14.03 -7.14
N LEU A 619 30.05 -13.02 -7.05
CA LEU A 619 30.07 -11.86 -7.93
C LEU A 619 31.28 -10.95 -7.65
N PHE A 620 31.63 -10.72 -6.38
CA PHE A 620 32.75 -9.84 -6.02
C PHE A 620 34.10 -10.30 -6.68
N TRP A 621 34.36 -11.60 -6.65
CA TRP A 621 35.60 -12.19 -7.19
C TRP A 621 35.47 -12.67 -8.64
N HIS A 622 34.34 -12.35 -9.32
CA HIS A 622 34.13 -12.81 -10.69
C HIS A 622 35.07 -12.13 -11.66
N LYS A 623 35.94 -12.93 -12.32
CA LYS A 623 37.05 -12.43 -13.14
C LYS A 623 36.61 -11.73 -14.44
N GLU A 624 35.54 -12.17 -15.05
CA GLU A 624 35.03 -11.60 -16.31
C GLU A 624 34.16 -10.36 -16.08
N TYR A 625 33.34 -10.39 -15.07
CA TYR A 625 32.45 -9.27 -14.75
C TYR A 625 33.15 -8.11 -14.08
N MET A 626 34.16 -8.38 -13.21
CA MET A 626 34.86 -7.36 -12.41
C MET A 626 33.94 -6.26 -11.88
N PRO A 627 32.83 -6.61 -11.17
CA PRO A 627 31.75 -5.67 -10.91
C PRO A 627 32.21 -4.44 -10.14
N VAL A 628 33.04 -4.60 -9.14
CA VAL A 628 33.54 -3.49 -8.32
C VAL A 628 34.39 -2.51 -9.13
N ASP A 629 35.28 -3.03 -9.94
CA ASP A 629 36.15 -2.19 -10.78
C ASP A 629 35.36 -1.40 -11.82
N ARG A 630 34.32 -2.04 -12.41
CA ARG A 630 33.38 -1.37 -13.34
C ARG A 630 32.53 -0.33 -12.64
N LEU A 631 32.03 -0.62 -11.45
CA LEU A 631 31.22 0.33 -10.67
C LEU A 631 32.04 1.59 -10.33
N PHE A 632 33.28 1.44 -9.83
CA PHE A 632 34.15 2.60 -9.58
C PHE A 632 34.53 3.34 -10.84
N SER A 633 34.76 2.62 -11.96
CA SER A 633 35.08 3.24 -13.24
C SER A 633 33.89 4.06 -13.77
N LEU A 634 32.66 3.55 -13.66
CA LEU A 634 31.45 4.27 -14.06
C LEU A 634 31.17 5.46 -13.14
N TYR A 635 31.37 5.32 -11.82
CA TYR A 635 31.29 6.42 -10.86
C TYR A 635 32.27 7.57 -11.22
N ALA A 636 33.44 7.23 -11.73
CA ALA A 636 34.44 8.21 -12.17
C ALA A 636 34.04 8.94 -13.46
N CYS A 637 33.03 8.49 -14.21
CA CYS A 637 32.54 9.15 -15.41
C CYS A 637 31.60 10.34 -15.09
N ALA A 638 31.36 11.20 -16.09
CA ALA A 638 30.43 12.32 -15.98
C ALA A 638 28.98 11.84 -16.20
N VAL A 639 28.47 11.06 -15.27
CA VAL A 639 27.10 10.52 -15.28
C VAL A 639 26.19 11.32 -14.32
N PRO A 640 24.84 11.31 -14.50
CA PRO A 640 23.90 12.00 -13.63
C PRO A 640 24.01 11.56 -12.16
N MET A 641 23.65 12.48 -11.22
CA MET A 641 23.78 12.24 -9.77
C MET A 641 22.95 11.05 -9.29
N ASP A 642 21.77 10.84 -9.85
CA ASP A 642 20.91 9.69 -9.51
C ASP A 642 21.57 8.34 -9.88
N LEU A 643 22.28 8.29 -11.02
CA LEU A 643 23.04 7.10 -11.39
C LEU A 643 24.24 6.91 -10.47
N LYS A 644 24.94 7.98 -10.07
CA LYS A 644 26.02 7.92 -9.08
C LYS A 644 25.51 7.38 -7.75
N ALA A 645 24.36 7.83 -7.31
CA ALA A 645 23.72 7.31 -6.12
C ALA A 645 23.44 5.79 -6.21
N ALA A 646 22.89 5.33 -7.32
CA ALA A 646 22.64 3.90 -7.55
C ALA A 646 23.94 3.08 -7.56
N ILE A 647 25.00 3.61 -8.17
CA ILE A 647 26.34 2.98 -8.16
C ILE A 647 26.88 2.88 -6.73
N LEU A 648 26.82 3.96 -5.94
CA LEU A 648 27.29 3.97 -4.55
C LEU A 648 26.49 3.01 -3.68
N ARG A 649 25.16 2.94 -3.85
CA ARG A 649 24.30 1.96 -3.17
C ARG A 649 24.67 0.52 -3.54
N ALA A 650 24.98 0.26 -4.81
CA ALA A 650 25.43 -1.06 -5.27
C ALA A 650 26.79 -1.44 -4.65
N ILE A 651 27.73 -0.50 -4.59
CA ILE A 651 29.02 -0.71 -3.90
C ILE A 651 28.80 -0.97 -2.41
N GLY A 652 27.94 -0.18 -1.75
CA GLY A 652 27.59 -0.33 -0.33
C GLY A 652 26.95 -1.68 -0.02
N ALA A 653 26.18 -2.24 -0.94
CA ALA A 653 25.57 -3.56 -0.77
C ALA A 653 26.62 -4.68 -0.68
N PHE A 654 27.79 -4.56 -1.33
CA PHE A 654 28.92 -5.48 -1.16
C PHE A 654 29.57 -5.36 0.23
N ALA A 655 29.43 -4.23 0.93
CA ALA A 655 30.02 -4.01 2.25
C ALA A 655 29.23 -4.67 3.40
N VAL A 656 28.07 -5.23 3.14
CA VAL A 656 27.23 -5.90 4.15
C VAL A 656 27.98 -7.07 4.78
N GLN A 657 28.08 -7.05 6.11
CA GLN A 657 28.80 -8.08 6.87
C GLN A 657 27.96 -9.35 7.06
N SER A 658 28.58 -10.48 6.77
CA SER A 658 28.00 -11.82 6.99
C SER A 658 28.72 -12.63 8.08
N GLY A 659 29.62 -11.99 8.85
CA GLY A 659 30.42 -12.66 9.88
C GLY A 659 31.52 -13.59 9.34
N THR A 660 31.75 -13.64 8.03
CA THR A 660 32.76 -14.46 7.38
C THR A 660 34.07 -13.69 7.18
N SER A 661 35.19 -14.39 7.12
CA SER A 661 36.51 -13.80 6.80
C SER A 661 36.56 -13.18 5.40
N THR A 662 35.74 -13.68 4.48
CA THR A 662 35.59 -13.14 3.12
C THR A 662 34.95 -11.77 3.13
N SER A 663 33.92 -11.55 3.95
CA SER A 663 33.24 -10.24 4.05
C SER A 663 34.19 -9.15 4.56
N ALA A 664 35.08 -9.45 5.53
CA ALA A 664 36.07 -8.52 6.01
C ALA A 664 37.10 -8.14 4.90
N ARG A 665 37.50 -9.10 4.08
CA ARG A 665 38.38 -8.85 2.92
C ARG A 665 37.70 -7.96 1.87
N ILE A 666 36.42 -8.21 1.60
CA ILE A 666 35.67 -7.38 0.67
C ILE A 666 35.64 -5.92 1.13
N VAL A 667 35.33 -5.66 2.40
CA VAL A 667 35.32 -4.29 2.95
C VAL A 667 36.69 -3.64 2.85
N THR A 668 37.78 -4.37 3.13
CA THR A 668 39.17 -3.84 2.98
C THR A 668 39.44 -3.42 1.54
N VAL A 669 39.11 -4.26 0.55
CA VAL A 669 39.27 -3.94 -0.87
C VAL A 669 38.40 -2.74 -1.28
N LEU A 670 37.11 -2.69 -0.84
CA LEU A 670 36.27 -1.55 -1.13
C LEU A 670 36.83 -0.25 -0.55
N TRP A 671 37.34 -0.29 0.68
CA TRP A 671 37.98 0.84 1.31
C TRP A 671 39.24 1.34 0.52
N GLU A 672 40.10 0.43 0.09
CA GLU A 672 41.25 0.77 -0.74
C GLU A 672 40.83 1.39 -2.07
N ARG A 673 39.79 0.82 -2.73
CA ARG A 673 39.27 1.35 -4.00
C ARG A 673 38.65 2.72 -3.82
N LEU A 674 37.89 2.93 -2.76
CA LEU A 674 37.28 4.22 -2.44
C LEU A 674 38.35 5.30 -2.22
N ASN A 675 39.43 4.99 -1.51
CA ASN A 675 40.54 5.90 -1.32
C ASN A 675 41.28 6.25 -2.63
N LEU A 676 41.36 5.30 -3.56
CA LEU A 676 41.98 5.51 -4.86
C LEU A 676 41.10 6.23 -5.86
N SER A 677 39.78 6.21 -5.67
CA SER A 677 38.80 6.79 -6.60
C SER A 677 38.82 8.33 -6.64
N GLY A 678 39.43 8.98 -5.66
CA GLY A 678 39.37 10.45 -5.51
C GLY A 678 38.01 11.00 -5.13
N ALA A 679 37.06 10.14 -4.68
CA ALA A 679 35.71 10.55 -4.28
C ALA A 679 35.76 11.56 -3.12
N VAL A 680 36.48 11.24 -2.06
CA VAL A 680 36.51 12.04 -0.81
C VAL A 680 37.91 12.61 -0.57
N ARG A 681 38.97 12.07 -1.24
CA ARG A 681 40.34 12.53 -1.08
C ARG A 681 40.76 13.41 -2.24
N SER A 682 41.43 14.52 -1.96
CA SER A 682 42.09 15.32 -2.98
C SER A 682 43.20 14.49 -3.67
N VAL A 683 43.15 14.42 -4.97
CA VAL A 683 44.15 13.76 -5.81
C VAL A 683 44.79 14.80 -6.71
N ARG A 684 46.11 14.93 -6.68
CA ARG A 684 46.89 15.87 -7.50
C ARG A 684 46.49 17.36 -7.32
N GLY A 685 46.01 17.73 -6.13
CA GLY A 685 45.63 19.14 -5.83
C GLY A 685 44.28 19.57 -6.29
N GLU A 686 43.50 18.69 -6.90
CA GLU A 686 42.08 18.93 -7.21
C GLU A 686 41.21 18.67 -5.97
N PRO A 687 40.12 19.41 -5.79
CA PRO A 687 39.19 19.16 -4.70
C PRO A 687 38.57 17.75 -4.79
N PRO A 688 38.15 17.15 -3.67
CA PRO A 688 37.45 15.88 -3.69
C PRO A 688 36.27 15.96 -4.65
N ARG A 689 36.07 14.92 -5.48
CA ARG A 689 35.02 14.91 -6.49
C ARG A 689 33.63 15.06 -5.85
N ALA A 690 33.37 14.35 -4.75
CA ALA A 690 32.09 14.42 -4.08
C ALA A 690 31.79 15.82 -3.52
N LEU A 691 32.81 16.55 -3.04
CA LEU A 691 32.65 17.93 -2.60
C LEU A 691 32.31 18.86 -3.79
N TYR A 692 33.01 18.71 -4.90
CA TYR A 692 32.71 19.49 -6.11
C TYR A 692 31.27 19.23 -6.61
N GLU A 693 30.83 17.97 -6.61
CA GLU A 693 29.49 17.57 -7.03
C GLU A 693 28.41 18.08 -6.06
N LEU A 694 28.68 18.03 -4.75
CA LEU A 694 27.80 18.58 -3.72
C LEU A 694 27.59 20.09 -3.92
N GLU A 695 28.68 20.86 -4.02
CA GLU A 695 28.62 22.32 -4.09
C GLU A 695 28.09 22.85 -5.44
N ASN A 696 28.47 22.22 -6.54
CA ASN A 696 28.21 22.76 -7.88
C ASN A 696 27.02 22.11 -8.61
N VAL A 697 26.54 20.94 -8.14
CA VAL A 697 25.44 20.23 -8.78
C VAL A 697 24.29 20.02 -7.83
N GLU A 698 24.49 19.30 -6.72
CA GLU A 698 23.40 18.91 -5.82
C GLU A 698 22.81 20.11 -5.06
N CYS A 699 23.65 21.02 -4.53
CA CYS A 699 23.17 22.24 -3.87
C CYS A 699 22.38 23.17 -4.81
N VAL A 700 22.78 23.22 -6.09
CA VAL A 700 22.08 24.06 -7.10
C VAL A 700 20.66 23.53 -7.36
N HIS A 701 20.47 22.21 -7.33
CA HIS A 701 19.17 21.58 -7.57
C HIS A 701 18.36 21.31 -6.29
N GLY A 702 18.95 21.51 -5.10
CA GLY A 702 18.31 21.23 -3.82
C GLY A 702 18.02 19.74 -3.56
N ARG A 703 18.67 18.84 -4.31
CA ARG A 703 18.51 17.37 -4.21
C ARG A 703 19.87 16.72 -4.04
N TYR A 704 20.02 15.82 -3.06
CA TYR A 704 21.30 15.28 -2.60
C TYR A 704 21.42 13.75 -2.73
N PRO A 705 21.01 13.11 -3.86
CA PRO A 705 20.98 11.65 -3.97
C PRO A 705 22.37 11.00 -3.87
N SER A 706 23.40 11.58 -4.50
CA SER A 706 24.76 11.04 -4.49
C SER A 706 25.41 11.21 -3.11
N THR A 707 25.19 12.35 -2.47
CA THR A 707 25.73 12.61 -1.12
C THR A 707 25.11 11.68 -0.10
N HIS A 708 23.79 11.45 -0.10
CA HIS A 708 23.14 10.47 0.78
C HIS A 708 23.71 9.07 0.58
N ALA A 709 23.82 8.61 -0.67
CA ALA A 709 24.34 7.29 -0.98
C ALA A 709 25.83 7.14 -0.58
N LEU A 710 26.63 8.22 -0.65
CA LEU A 710 28.01 8.21 -0.17
C LEU A 710 28.09 8.11 1.35
N VAL A 711 27.25 8.84 2.07
CA VAL A 711 27.17 8.76 3.55
C VAL A 711 26.75 7.35 3.98
N ASP A 712 25.77 6.75 3.32
CA ASP A 712 25.35 5.37 3.58
C ASP A 712 26.49 4.37 3.33
N LEU A 713 27.23 4.52 2.23
CA LEU A 713 28.40 3.70 1.93
C LEU A 713 29.48 3.84 3.02
N LEU A 714 29.78 5.07 3.43
CA LEU A 714 30.75 5.34 4.49
C LEU A 714 30.29 4.74 5.83
N SER A 715 29.01 4.87 6.16
CA SER A 715 28.44 4.27 7.37
C SER A 715 28.55 2.75 7.40
N ALA A 716 28.49 2.10 6.24
CA ALA A 716 28.65 0.66 6.10
C ALA A 716 30.12 0.19 6.20
N ILE A 717 31.08 0.99 5.74
CA ILE A 717 32.50 0.59 5.66
C ILE A 717 33.30 1.00 6.91
N VAL A 718 33.14 2.24 7.38
CA VAL A 718 34.01 2.86 8.42
C VAL A 718 34.05 2.06 9.73
N PRO A 719 32.92 1.52 10.27
CA PRO A 719 32.95 0.74 11.49
C PRO A 719 33.85 -0.50 11.45
N HIS A 720 34.10 -1.03 10.26
CA HIS A 720 34.86 -2.26 10.06
C HIS A 720 36.33 -2.03 9.76
N VAL A 721 36.70 -0.81 9.36
CA VAL A 721 38.08 -0.43 9.02
C VAL A 721 38.73 0.42 10.13
N ALA A 722 37.92 1.16 10.89
CA ALA A 722 38.40 1.96 11.98
C ALA A 722 38.80 1.09 13.21
N PRO A 723 39.88 1.38 13.94
CA PRO A 723 40.18 0.70 15.17
C PRO A 723 39.03 0.95 16.20
N ALA A 724 38.73 -0.07 17.01
CA ALA A 724 37.55 -0.11 17.89
C ALA A 724 37.41 1.15 18.79
N SER A 725 38.54 1.75 19.22
CA SER A 725 38.52 2.99 20.04
C SER A 725 38.05 4.23 19.27
N GLN A 726 38.13 4.24 17.93
CA GLN A 726 37.64 5.36 17.11
C GLN A 726 36.20 5.09 16.64
N ALA A 727 35.83 3.84 16.45
CA ALA A 727 34.45 3.45 16.13
C ALA A 727 33.48 3.78 17.28
N ASP A 728 33.90 3.50 18.53
CA ASP A 728 33.10 3.81 19.72
C ASP A 728 32.89 5.32 19.91
N THR A 729 33.91 6.13 19.60
CA THR A 729 33.81 7.60 19.66
C THR A 729 32.87 8.13 18.58
N LEU A 730 32.86 7.55 17.40
CA LEU A 730 32.01 7.93 16.28
C LEU A 730 30.56 7.57 16.53
N VAL A 731 30.30 6.36 17.04
CA VAL A 731 28.98 5.90 17.44
C VAL A 731 28.45 6.67 18.64
N ALA A 732 29.30 7.02 19.62
CA ALA A 732 28.94 7.87 20.74
C ALA A 732 28.59 9.29 20.27
N TYR A 733 29.35 9.86 19.33
CA TYR A 733 29.07 11.18 18.75
C TYR A 733 27.78 11.21 17.94
N MET A 734 27.47 10.15 17.18
CA MET A 734 26.21 10.01 16.44
C MET A 734 25.01 9.74 17.36
N ARG A 735 25.19 9.11 18.53
CA ARG A 735 24.14 8.91 19.54
C ARG A 735 23.88 10.17 20.38
N ASP A 736 24.86 11.02 20.57
CA ASP A 736 24.75 12.24 21.36
C ASP A 736 24.27 13.47 20.55
N ALA A 737 23.67 13.23 19.37
CA ALA A 737 23.00 14.25 18.55
C ALA A 737 21.82 14.95 19.25
N SER A 738 21.60 14.68 20.56
CA SER A 738 20.68 15.45 21.43
C SER A 738 21.30 16.70 22.04
N LEU A 739 22.62 16.92 21.91
CA LEU A 739 23.26 18.17 22.37
C LEU A 739 23.37 19.14 21.19
N PRO A 740 22.93 20.41 21.37
CA PRO A 740 23.08 21.42 20.34
C PRO A 740 24.58 21.65 20.06
N TRP A 741 25.04 21.17 18.95
CA TRP A 741 26.45 21.19 18.47
C TRP A 741 27.02 22.61 18.27
N TRP A 742 26.20 23.66 18.25
CA TRP A 742 26.65 25.03 18.12
C TRP A 742 27.35 25.61 19.38
N HIS A 743 27.35 24.88 20.50
CA HIS A 743 28.07 25.31 21.68
C HIS A 743 29.55 24.87 21.76
N SER A 744 29.97 23.95 20.89
CA SER A 744 31.34 23.40 20.92
C SER A 744 32.35 24.11 20.02
N GLY A 745 31.92 25.04 19.17
CA GLY A 745 32.73 25.61 18.08
C GLY A 745 33.58 26.82 18.38
N ARG A 746 33.71 27.30 19.68
CA ARG A 746 34.40 28.55 19.97
C ARG A 746 35.76 28.46 20.69
N ASN A 747 36.29 27.31 21.02
CA ASN A 747 37.54 27.20 21.79
C ASN A 747 38.57 26.18 21.32
N SER A 748 38.84 26.05 20.02
CA SER A 748 39.98 25.26 19.58
C SER A 748 40.85 25.91 18.49
N THR A 749 41.10 27.19 18.67
CA THR A 749 42.25 27.85 18.03
C THR A 749 43.40 27.97 19.06
N THR A 750 44.05 26.87 19.42
CA THR A 750 45.42 26.82 19.90
C THR A 750 45.80 25.39 20.25
N ALA A 751 46.32 24.67 19.27
CA ALA A 751 47.27 23.61 19.52
C ALA A 751 48.02 23.35 18.20
N SER A 752 48.91 24.30 17.91
CA SER A 752 50.02 24.09 16.97
C SER A 752 51.10 23.29 17.68
N SER A 753 51.73 22.45 16.88
CA SER A 753 53.07 21.94 17.01
C SER A 753 53.43 21.19 18.30
N THR A 754 53.54 19.88 18.19
CA THR A 754 54.76 19.23 18.74
C THR A 754 54.97 17.84 18.08
N THR A 755 56.16 17.74 17.52
CA THR A 755 57.05 16.57 17.37
C THR A 755 56.61 15.37 16.53
N ALA A 756 57.26 15.32 15.37
CA ALA A 756 57.54 14.08 14.61
C ALA A 756 58.21 13.05 15.54
N SER A 757 57.56 11.92 15.72
CA SER A 757 58.22 10.66 16.08
C SER A 757 57.91 9.63 14.99
N THR A 758 58.98 9.21 14.37
CA THR A 758 59.07 8.11 13.44
C THR A 758 58.53 6.82 14.07
N GLY A 759 57.43 6.30 13.53
CA GLY A 759 56.85 5.00 13.86
C GLY A 759 56.20 4.41 12.61
N HIS A 760 56.89 3.47 12.00
CA HIS A 760 56.32 2.63 10.93
C HIS A 760 55.12 1.85 11.50
N GLY A 761 53.94 2.09 10.95
CA GLY A 761 52.77 1.24 11.20
C GLY A 761 51.51 1.97 11.54
N SER A 762 50.95 2.80 10.66
CA SER A 762 49.57 3.27 10.81
C SER A 762 49.08 4.06 9.59
N GLY A 763 49.19 3.43 8.40
CA GLY A 763 48.64 4.03 7.19
C GLY A 763 47.06 4.12 7.18
N ASN A 764 46.40 3.36 8.05
CA ASN A 764 44.94 3.23 8.00
C ASN A 764 44.19 4.17 8.94
N SER A 765 44.76 4.59 10.07
CA SER A 765 44.03 5.43 11.06
C SER A 765 43.90 6.90 10.62
N MET A 766 44.82 7.41 9.81
CA MET A 766 44.75 8.78 9.30
C MET A 766 43.66 8.98 8.22
N SER A 767 43.32 7.92 7.47
CA SER A 767 42.34 8.03 6.39
C SER A 767 40.90 8.08 6.85
N THR A 768 40.54 7.43 7.98
CA THR A 768 39.17 7.45 8.53
C THR A 768 38.77 8.83 9.05
N SER A 769 39.69 9.57 9.68
CA SER A 769 39.44 10.91 10.18
C SER A 769 39.08 11.91 9.06
N MET A 770 39.58 11.72 7.84
CA MET A 770 39.26 12.58 6.69
C MET A 770 37.82 12.39 6.20
N TYR A 771 37.29 11.15 6.22
CA TYR A 771 35.90 10.88 5.83
C TYR A 771 34.92 11.43 6.87
N VAL A 772 35.26 11.31 8.15
CA VAL A 772 34.48 11.90 9.24
C VAL A 772 34.48 13.43 9.12
N ALA A 773 35.65 14.04 8.90
CA ALA A 773 35.78 15.48 8.66
C ALA A 773 34.95 15.91 7.43
N TYR A 774 35.00 15.16 6.32
CA TYR A 774 34.17 15.45 5.14
C TYR A 774 32.68 15.49 5.48
N VAL A 775 32.16 14.46 6.18
CA VAL A 775 30.74 14.42 6.58
C VAL A 775 30.40 15.56 7.54
N LEU A 776 31.24 15.82 8.51
CA LEU A 776 31.01 16.88 9.48
C LEU A 776 31.11 18.28 8.86
N ASP A 777 32.20 18.54 8.12
CA ASP A 777 32.52 19.88 7.64
C ASP A 777 31.75 20.27 6.37
N HIS A 778 31.36 19.33 5.54
CA HIS A 778 30.78 19.60 4.22
C HIS A 778 29.34 19.12 4.05
N VAL A 779 28.90 18.15 4.83
CA VAL A 779 27.51 17.62 4.73
C VAL A 779 26.63 18.14 5.86
N LEU A 780 27.11 18.12 7.11
CA LEU A 780 26.30 18.48 8.28
C LEU A 780 26.40 19.97 8.67
N LEU A 781 27.59 20.59 8.54
CA LEU A 781 27.76 21.99 8.94
C LEU A 781 27.09 23.03 8.02
N PRO A 782 27.05 22.88 6.67
CA PRO A 782 26.37 23.83 5.81
C PRO A 782 24.87 23.89 5.97
N ALA A 783 24.24 22.84 6.50
CA ALA A 783 22.79 22.81 6.76
C ALA A 783 22.35 23.76 7.87
N SER A 784 23.28 24.45 8.52
CA SER A 784 23.02 25.37 9.62
C SER A 784 23.07 26.87 9.26
N ASN A 785 23.37 27.23 8.03
CA ASN A 785 23.26 28.55 7.47
C ASN A 785 22.09 28.64 6.50
#